data_9c87caed8f67c63242fad041ed5252c1
#
_entry.id   9c87caed8f67c63242fad041ed5252c1
#
_cell.length_a   1.000
_cell.length_b   1.000
_cell.length_c   1.000
_cell.angle_alpha   90.00
_cell.angle_beta   90.00
_cell.angle_gamma   90.00
#
_symmetry.space_group_name_H-M   'P 1'
#
loop_
_entity.id
_entity.type
_entity.pdbx_description
1 polymer ?
#
loop_
_entity_poly.entity_id
_entity_poly.type
_entity_poly.pdbx_seq_one_letter_code
_entity_poly.pdbx_strand_id
1 'polypeptide(L)'
;MRGRRKYEKMNIINVENITKSYTGRKLFSKASFYVQENEKIGIIGINGTGKSTLLKIVAGDEEPDEGTVTTANHIVINYLPQNPEFDPDETALEHVMSRVVTSQLDEDMRWSIESDAKSLLMKLDITDMTQKTGELSGGQRKRLALATVVLKPCDVLILDEPTNHLDYEMVEWLEDYLRRFRGAIIMITHDRYFLDSVCNRIVEVDKGQTYSYDTNYSGFLELKAAREESERASERKRQSILRKEIEWMQRGARARSTKQKAPIQRYEALRDQKGPQTDGKVELSSVSSRMGRTTIELHDISKAYGDIVCVKDFTYIFLKNDRIGFVGKNGCGKSTLMKIIAGFIEPDSGEVEIGQTIKIGYFGQEVDIEPELRVIDYVKEAAEFVRTADGLVSASAMLERFLFPPEQQYSPVGKLSGGEKRRLYLLRVLMSAPNVLILDEPTNDLDVETLAILEDYLDGYDGIVITVSHDRYFLDRIAKRIFAFEGAGKIVQYEGGYTDYMNKRPQPASGKTVSENASSTGASASGAQGNTASDGTDSKEARKKKSMETWGHEKKLKFTYKEQKEYETIEADIEKLENRLSEIDDEMVKNATNFGKLNELTKEKEDLEGQLMEKMERWEYLEDLAQKIANLTTS
;
A
#
# COMPACT_ATOMS: atom_id res chain seq x y z
N MET A 1 41.71 -15.59 11.82
CA MET A 1 40.84 -14.83 10.91
C MET A 1 40.51 -15.71 9.70
N ARG A 2 39.39 -16.43 9.73
CA ARG A 2 38.90 -17.18 8.56
C ARG A 2 37.94 -16.26 7.82
N GLY A 3 38.36 -15.73 6.66
CA GLY A 3 37.53 -14.94 5.77
C GLY A 3 36.30 -15.76 5.37
N ARG A 4 35.10 -15.27 5.70
CA ARG A 4 33.86 -15.72 5.07
C ARG A 4 33.96 -15.40 3.59
N ARG A 5 34.23 -16.41 2.75
CA ARG A 5 33.97 -16.30 1.31
C ARG A 5 32.50 -15.95 1.16
N LYS A 6 32.20 -14.75 0.66
CA LYS A 6 30.88 -14.42 0.11
C LYS A 6 30.66 -15.43 -1.02
N TYR A 7 29.84 -16.45 -0.81
CA TYR A 7 29.34 -17.26 -1.91
C TYR A 7 28.55 -16.29 -2.79
N GLU A 8 29.00 -16.08 -4.02
CA GLU A 8 28.17 -15.40 -5.03
C GLU A 8 26.94 -16.26 -5.21
N LYS A 9 25.77 -15.74 -4.84
CA LYS A 9 24.49 -16.41 -5.04
C LYS A 9 24.27 -16.57 -6.54
N MET A 10 23.94 -17.76 -6.98
CA MET A 10 23.70 -18.04 -8.39
C MET A 10 22.31 -17.54 -8.79
N ASN A 11 22.21 -16.89 -9.93
CA ASN A 11 20.91 -16.56 -10.51
C ASN A 11 20.28 -17.85 -11.04
N ILE A 12 19.08 -18.17 -10.56
CA ILE A 12 18.31 -19.35 -10.96
C ILE A 12 17.27 -19.04 -12.04
N ILE A 13 16.76 -17.79 -12.06
CA ILE A 13 15.90 -17.28 -13.11
C ILE A 13 16.40 -15.91 -13.52
N ASN A 14 16.51 -15.66 -14.81
CA ASN A 14 16.89 -14.38 -15.39
C ASN A 14 15.83 -13.92 -16.38
N VAL A 15 15.23 -12.78 -16.14
CA VAL A 15 14.21 -12.16 -16.98
C VAL A 15 14.84 -10.94 -17.64
N GLU A 16 14.95 -10.93 -18.96
CA GLU A 16 15.68 -9.90 -19.71
C GLU A 16 14.78 -9.22 -20.75
N ASN A 17 14.61 -7.91 -20.59
CA ASN A 17 13.99 -7.01 -21.55
C ASN A 17 12.61 -7.48 -22.04
N ILE A 18 11.79 -8.08 -21.18
CA ILE A 18 10.47 -8.56 -21.56
C ILE A 18 9.55 -7.40 -21.91
N THR A 19 8.84 -7.58 -23.03
CA THR A 19 7.76 -6.69 -23.47
C THR A 19 6.49 -7.54 -23.61
N LYS A 20 5.36 -7.05 -23.12
CA LYS A 20 4.06 -7.69 -23.26
C LYS A 20 2.96 -6.67 -23.42
N SER A 21 2.04 -6.92 -24.33
CA SER A 21 0.89 -6.06 -24.56
C SER A 21 -0.38 -6.88 -24.78
N TYR A 22 -1.51 -6.39 -24.24
CA TYR A 22 -2.83 -6.94 -24.51
C TYR A 22 -3.75 -5.86 -25.08
N THR A 23 -4.43 -6.16 -26.16
CA THR A 23 -5.47 -5.30 -26.78
C THR A 23 -5.09 -3.82 -26.89
N GLY A 24 -3.81 -3.54 -27.22
CA GLY A 24 -3.29 -2.17 -27.37
C GLY A 24 -2.76 -1.51 -26.09
N ARG A 25 -2.94 -2.13 -24.91
CA ARG A 25 -2.33 -1.67 -23.64
C ARG A 25 -1.00 -2.39 -23.41
N LYS A 26 0.11 -1.65 -23.35
CA LYS A 26 1.40 -2.18 -22.95
C LYS A 26 1.41 -2.43 -21.44
N LEU A 27 1.70 -3.67 -21.05
CA LEU A 27 1.92 -4.04 -19.65
C LEU A 27 3.39 -3.85 -19.25
N PHE A 28 4.31 -4.38 -20.09
CA PHE A 28 5.75 -4.27 -19.87
C PHE A 28 6.44 -3.65 -21.07
N SER A 29 7.48 -2.88 -20.81
CA SER A 29 8.36 -2.28 -21.81
C SER A 29 9.80 -2.45 -21.37
N LYS A 30 10.45 -3.54 -21.81
CA LYS A 30 11.83 -3.93 -21.46
C LYS A 30 12.03 -4.13 -19.95
N ALA A 31 11.05 -4.74 -19.27
CA ALA A 31 11.17 -5.09 -17.87
C ALA A 31 12.24 -6.18 -17.68
N SER A 32 13.07 -6.05 -16.65
CA SER A 32 14.17 -6.98 -16.38
C SER A 32 14.38 -7.15 -14.89
N PHE A 33 14.49 -8.39 -14.42
CA PHE A 33 14.88 -8.71 -13.05
C PHE A 33 15.46 -10.13 -13.00
N TYR A 34 16.07 -10.49 -11.90
CA TYR A 34 16.66 -11.81 -11.67
C TYR A 34 16.20 -12.39 -10.34
N VAL A 35 16.27 -13.70 -10.20
CA VAL A 35 15.95 -14.44 -8.97
C VAL A 35 17.17 -15.27 -8.59
N GLN A 36 17.60 -15.18 -7.33
CA GLN A 36 18.71 -15.93 -6.77
C GLN A 36 18.23 -17.09 -5.90
N GLU A 37 19.13 -18.04 -5.64
CA GLU A 37 18.84 -19.12 -4.70
C GLU A 37 18.45 -18.60 -3.31
N ASN A 38 17.43 -19.23 -2.71
CA ASN A 38 16.92 -18.90 -1.38
C ASN A 38 16.45 -17.42 -1.23
N GLU A 39 16.18 -16.74 -2.32
CA GLU A 39 15.65 -15.38 -2.32
C GLU A 39 14.12 -15.40 -2.16
N LYS A 40 13.58 -14.43 -1.42
CA LYS A 40 12.14 -14.30 -1.20
C LYS A 40 11.69 -12.94 -1.71
N ILE A 41 11.10 -12.95 -2.90
CA ILE A 41 10.75 -11.76 -3.66
C ILE A 41 9.25 -11.48 -3.52
N GLY A 42 8.89 -10.28 -3.07
CA GLY A 42 7.54 -9.73 -3.17
C GLY A 42 7.39 -8.87 -4.41
N ILE A 43 6.41 -9.16 -5.27
CA ILE A 43 6.08 -8.32 -6.42
C ILE A 43 4.91 -7.41 -6.04
N ILE A 44 5.10 -6.10 -6.19
CA ILE A 44 4.10 -5.09 -5.89
C ILE A 44 3.89 -4.14 -7.07
N GLY A 45 2.77 -3.42 -7.07
CA GLY A 45 2.38 -2.47 -8.12
C GLY A 45 0.86 -2.32 -8.18
N ILE A 46 0.39 -1.31 -8.90
CA ILE A 46 -1.03 -1.01 -9.10
C ILE A 46 -1.75 -2.18 -9.78
N ASN A 47 -3.03 -2.37 -9.50
CA ASN A 47 -3.84 -3.37 -10.19
C ASN A 47 -3.95 -3.05 -11.69
N GLY A 48 -3.84 -4.11 -12.51
CA GLY A 48 -3.83 -3.98 -13.97
C GLY A 48 -2.47 -3.63 -14.58
N THR A 49 -1.36 -3.54 -13.81
CA THR A 49 0.00 -3.37 -14.36
C THR A 49 0.62 -4.64 -14.91
N GLY A 50 -0.05 -5.79 -14.75
CA GLY A 50 0.42 -7.06 -15.32
C GLY A 50 1.18 -7.96 -14.34
N LYS A 51 1.09 -7.74 -13.02
CA LYS A 51 1.79 -8.57 -12.02
C LYS A 51 1.58 -10.07 -12.22
N SER A 52 0.32 -10.53 -12.30
CA SER A 52 -0.01 -11.95 -12.55
C SER A 52 0.49 -12.45 -13.91
N THR A 53 0.47 -11.60 -14.94
CA THR A 53 1.07 -11.90 -16.25
C THR A 53 2.58 -12.10 -16.12
N LEU A 54 3.25 -11.28 -15.31
CA LEU A 54 4.67 -11.45 -15.03
C LEU A 54 4.96 -12.79 -14.37
N LEU A 55 4.15 -13.21 -13.38
CA LEU A 55 4.29 -14.53 -12.77
C LEU A 55 4.08 -15.67 -13.76
N LYS A 56 3.07 -15.58 -14.64
CA LYS A 56 2.83 -16.58 -15.70
C LYS A 56 4.01 -16.68 -16.66
N ILE A 57 4.59 -15.55 -17.05
CA ILE A 57 5.78 -15.52 -17.92
C ILE A 57 6.97 -16.17 -17.21
N VAL A 58 7.18 -15.90 -15.92
CA VAL A 58 8.27 -16.50 -15.13
C VAL A 58 8.04 -18.00 -14.90
N ALA A 59 6.77 -18.42 -14.70
CA ALA A 59 6.38 -19.83 -14.56
C ALA A 59 6.51 -20.61 -15.88
N GLY A 60 6.54 -19.91 -17.03
CA GLY A 60 6.56 -20.54 -18.36
C GLY A 60 5.17 -20.87 -18.91
N ASP A 61 4.09 -20.41 -18.26
CA ASP A 61 2.71 -20.60 -18.70
C ASP A 61 2.31 -19.62 -19.83
N GLU A 62 3.09 -18.53 -19.97
CA GLU A 62 2.86 -17.51 -21.00
C GLU A 62 4.18 -17.01 -21.60
N GLU A 63 4.21 -16.82 -22.94
CA GLU A 63 5.38 -16.28 -23.62
C GLU A 63 5.34 -14.74 -23.66
N PRO A 64 6.47 -14.04 -23.46
CA PRO A 64 6.56 -12.60 -23.70
C PRO A 64 6.49 -12.30 -25.20
N ASP A 65 6.06 -11.09 -25.58
CA ASP A 65 6.06 -10.64 -26.98
C ASP A 65 7.52 -10.39 -27.46
N GLU A 66 8.36 -9.85 -26.58
CA GLU A 66 9.81 -9.65 -26.81
C GLU A 66 10.57 -9.91 -25.50
N GLY A 67 11.87 -10.22 -25.62
CA GLY A 67 12.74 -10.53 -24.50
C GLY A 67 12.81 -12.02 -24.23
N THR A 68 13.51 -12.42 -23.16
CA THR A 68 13.76 -13.83 -22.83
C THR A 68 13.67 -14.08 -21.33
N VAL A 69 13.20 -15.26 -20.97
CA VAL A 69 13.27 -15.80 -19.62
C VAL A 69 14.17 -17.03 -19.65
N THR A 70 15.24 -16.99 -18.87
CA THR A 70 16.20 -18.10 -18.79
C THR A 70 16.15 -18.68 -17.39
N THR A 71 15.88 -19.97 -17.27
CA THR A 71 15.92 -20.74 -16.03
C THR A 71 17.15 -21.63 -15.99
N ALA A 72 17.74 -21.82 -14.80
CA ALA A 72 18.85 -22.75 -14.63
C ALA A 72 18.36 -24.19 -14.88
N ASN A 73 19.28 -25.05 -15.31
CA ASN A 73 18.96 -26.45 -15.63
C ASN A 73 18.45 -27.20 -14.39
N HIS A 74 17.45 -28.06 -14.59
CA HIS A 74 16.84 -28.93 -13.56
C HIS A 74 16.12 -28.22 -12.41
N ILE A 75 15.77 -26.94 -12.55
CA ILE A 75 14.95 -26.21 -11.56
C ILE A 75 13.48 -26.62 -11.70
N VAL A 76 12.89 -27.01 -10.59
CA VAL A 76 11.47 -27.33 -10.49
C VAL A 76 10.73 -26.10 -9.98
N ILE A 77 9.79 -25.60 -10.78
CA ILE A 77 8.96 -24.44 -10.45
C ILE A 77 7.54 -24.92 -10.14
N ASN A 78 7.00 -24.54 -8.98
CA ASN A 78 5.58 -24.70 -8.67
C ASN A 78 4.90 -23.35 -8.70
N TYR A 79 3.75 -23.26 -9.36
CA TYR A 79 2.99 -22.03 -9.49
C TYR A 79 1.57 -22.19 -8.93
N LEU A 80 1.18 -21.27 -8.05
CA LEU A 80 -0.19 -21.07 -7.57
C LEU A 80 -0.81 -19.90 -8.32
N PRO A 81 -1.72 -20.12 -9.29
CA PRO A 81 -2.40 -19.05 -9.99
C PRO A 81 -3.50 -18.43 -9.13
N GLN A 82 -3.87 -17.18 -9.42
CA GLN A 82 -4.96 -16.47 -8.74
C GLN A 82 -6.29 -17.22 -8.84
N ASN A 83 -6.58 -17.84 -10.00
CA ASN A 83 -7.76 -18.64 -10.25
C ASN A 83 -7.32 -20.04 -10.69
N PRO A 84 -7.20 -20.99 -9.75
CA PRO A 84 -6.81 -22.37 -10.08
C PRO A 84 -7.96 -23.12 -10.75
N GLU A 85 -7.61 -23.97 -11.72
CA GLU A 85 -8.54 -24.86 -12.42
C GLU A 85 -8.59 -26.23 -11.76
N PHE A 86 -9.79 -26.81 -11.68
CA PHE A 86 -10.04 -28.11 -11.07
C PHE A 86 -10.89 -28.99 -11.98
N ASP A 87 -10.64 -30.28 -11.93
CA ASP A 87 -11.59 -31.27 -12.45
C ASP A 87 -12.74 -31.38 -11.45
N PRO A 88 -14.00 -31.05 -11.82
CA PRO A 88 -15.11 -30.97 -10.89
C PRO A 88 -15.47 -32.35 -10.28
N ASP A 89 -15.06 -33.45 -10.91
CA ASP A 89 -15.39 -34.81 -10.48
C ASP A 89 -14.34 -35.45 -9.53
N GLU A 90 -13.14 -34.89 -9.45
CA GLU A 90 -12.11 -35.30 -8.49
C GLU A 90 -12.53 -34.97 -7.04
N THR A 91 -12.19 -35.82 -6.07
CA THR A 91 -12.29 -35.46 -4.65
C THR A 91 -11.12 -34.56 -4.22
N ALA A 92 -11.28 -33.83 -3.12
CA ALA A 92 -10.23 -32.96 -2.61
C ALA A 92 -8.91 -33.71 -2.36
N LEU A 93 -8.96 -34.91 -1.79
CA LEU A 93 -7.75 -35.71 -1.57
C LEU A 93 -7.16 -36.27 -2.86
N GLU A 94 -7.98 -36.76 -3.79
CA GLU A 94 -7.52 -37.24 -5.10
C GLU A 94 -6.84 -36.16 -5.87
N HIS A 95 -7.35 -34.92 -5.86
CA HIS A 95 -6.75 -33.78 -6.50
C HIS A 95 -5.32 -33.52 -6.01
N VAL A 96 -5.07 -33.55 -4.70
CA VAL A 96 -3.74 -33.37 -4.14
C VAL A 96 -2.84 -34.55 -4.52
N MET A 97 -3.31 -35.77 -4.32
CA MET A 97 -2.52 -36.99 -4.53
C MET A 97 -2.12 -37.16 -5.99
N SER A 98 -3.00 -36.88 -6.96
CA SER A 98 -2.71 -37.02 -8.40
C SER A 98 -1.63 -36.06 -8.89
N ARG A 99 -1.46 -34.90 -8.22
CA ARG A 99 -0.51 -33.85 -8.62
C ARG A 99 0.80 -33.87 -7.85
N VAL A 100 0.81 -34.46 -6.64
CA VAL A 100 1.99 -34.54 -5.77
C VAL A 100 2.71 -35.88 -5.95
N VAL A 101 1.97 -36.98 -6.11
CA VAL A 101 2.53 -38.32 -6.23
C VAL A 101 2.93 -38.61 -7.67
N THR A 102 4.23 -38.77 -7.92
CA THR A 102 4.74 -39.26 -9.20
C THR A 102 4.79 -40.79 -9.21
N SER A 103 4.69 -41.40 -10.41
CA SER A 103 4.65 -42.87 -10.61
C SER A 103 5.90 -43.61 -10.15
N GLN A 104 6.95 -42.90 -9.71
CA GLN A 104 8.26 -43.46 -9.30
C GLN A 104 8.41 -43.54 -7.76
N LEU A 105 7.39 -43.18 -6.97
CA LEU A 105 7.50 -43.18 -5.51
C LEU A 105 7.16 -44.54 -4.91
N ASP A 106 7.95 -44.97 -3.92
CA ASP A 106 7.70 -46.16 -3.13
C ASP A 106 6.40 -46.07 -2.31
N GLU A 107 5.79 -47.19 -1.98
CA GLU A 107 4.53 -47.22 -1.21
C GLU A 107 4.64 -46.52 0.14
N ASP A 108 5.74 -46.66 0.85
CA ASP A 108 5.99 -45.99 2.13
C ASP A 108 6.02 -44.47 1.99
N MET A 109 6.61 -43.93 0.91
CA MET A 109 6.58 -42.51 0.61
C MET A 109 5.19 -42.00 0.25
N ARG A 110 4.39 -42.81 -0.46
CA ARG A 110 3.00 -42.44 -0.77
C ARG A 110 2.15 -42.33 0.50
N TRP A 111 2.30 -43.24 1.46
CA TRP A 111 1.63 -43.18 2.76
C TRP A 111 2.04 -41.92 3.56
N SER A 112 3.31 -41.57 3.55
CA SER A 112 3.79 -40.35 4.20
C SER A 112 3.17 -39.08 3.57
N ILE A 113 3.19 -38.98 2.24
CA ILE A 113 2.60 -37.86 1.50
C ILE A 113 1.09 -37.76 1.73
N GLU A 114 0.37 -38.91 1.77
CA GLU A 114 -1.06 -38.93 2.04
C GLU A 114 -1.37 -38.44 3.47
N SER A 115 -0.56 -38.82 4.45
CA SER A 115 -0.69 -38.38 5.83
C SER A 115 -0.44 -36.86 5.95
N ASP A 116 0.59 -36.38 5.27
CA ASP A 116 0.92 -34.95 5.23
C ASP A 116 -0.17 -34.15 4.51
N ALA A 117 -0.73 -34.69 3.41
CA ALA A 117 -1.83 -34.09 2.68
C ALA A 117 -3.08 -33.97 3.55
N LYS A 118 -3.48 -35.04 4.24
CA LYS A 118 -4.61 -35.03 5.18
C LYS A 118 -4.42 -34.02 6.32
N SER A 119 -3.24 -34.01 6.91
CA SER A 119 -2.87 -33.04 7.97
C SER A 119 -2.97 -31.60 7.49
N LEU A 120 -2.47 -31.31 6.28
CA LEU A 120 -2.48 -29.98 5.71
C LEU A 120 -3.90 -29.54 5.30
N LEU A 121 -4.68 -30.44 4.69
CA LEU A 121 -6.08 -30.16 4.33
C LEU A 121 -6.92 -29.84 5.57
N MET A 122 -6.78 -30.63 6.66
CA MET A 122 -7.42 -30.30 7.93
C MET A 122 -7.01 -28.92 8.47
N LYS A 123 -5.73 -28.57 8.36
CA LYS A 123 -5.19 -27.27 8.81
C LYS A 123 -5.74 -26.11 7.99
N LEU A 124 -6.03 -26.36 6.73
CA LEU A 124 -6.65 -25.39 5.82
C LEU A 124 -8.20 -25.47 5.84
N ASP A 125 -8.78 -26.06 6.88
CA ASP A 125 -10.22 -26.16 7.10
C ASP A 125 -10.97 -26.84 5.92
N ILE A 126 -10.35 -27.89 5.35
CA ILE A 126 -10.96 -28.82 4.42
C ILE A 126 -11.12 -30.13 5.17
N THR A 127 -12.24 -30.25 5.88
CA THR A 127 -12.50 -31.37 6.79
C THR A 127 -13.05 -32.59 6.06
N ASP A 128 -13.88 -32.39 5.03
CA ASP A 128 -14.40 -33.47 4.18
C ASP A 128 -13.50 -33.62 2.94
N MET A 129 -12.60 -34.59 3.01
CA MET A 129 -11.64 -34.86 1.94
C MET A 129 -12.26 -35.68 0.79
N THR A 130 -13.45 -36.19 0.98
CA THR A 130 -14.22 -36.97 -0.03
C THR A 130 -15.14 -36.07 -0.86
N GLN A 131 -15.32 -34.82 -0.46
CA GLN A 131 -16.11 -33.83 -1.19
C GLN A 131 -15.49 -33.56 -2.56
N LYS A 132 -16.32 -33.52 -3.60
CA LYS A 132 -15.89 -33.20 -4.96
C LYS A 132 -15.46 -31.74 -5.07
N THR A 133 -14.42 -31.47 -5.84
CA THR A 133 -13.88 -30.13 -6.07
C THR A 133 -14.91 -29.19 -6.66
N GLY A 134 -15.85 -29.70 -7.48
CA GLY A 134 -16.96 -28.92 -8.04
C GLY A 134 -17.95 -28.38 -6.99
N GLU A 135 -18.08 -29.05 -5.83
CA GLU A 135 -18.97 -28.67 -4.72
C GLU A 135 -18.27 -27.70 -3.73
N LEU A 136 -16.96 -27.54 -3.81
CA LEU A 136 -16.21 -26.67 -2.92
C LEU A 136 -16.50 -25.18 -3.22
N SER A 137 -16.58 -24.38 -2.17
CA SER A 137 -16.64 -22.92 -2.30
C SER A 137 -15.37 -22.37 -2.96
N GLY A 138 -15.43 -21.16 -3.52
CA GLY A 138 -14.27 -20.50 -4.12
C GLY A 138 -13.06 -20.39 -3.17
N GLY A 139 -13.32 -20.09 -1.88
CA GLY A 139 -12.28 -20.06 -0.86
C GLY A 139 -11.68 -21.42 -0.56
N GLN A 140 -12.51 -22.48 -0.47
CA GLN A 140 -12.02 -23.85 -0.28
C GLN A 140 -11.19 -24.32 -1.47
N ARG A 141 -11.60 -24.00 -2.71
CA ARG A 141 -10.81 -24.31 -3.91
C ARG A 141 -9.43 -23.65 -3.88
N LYS A 142 -9.33 -22.38 -3.50
CA LYS A 142 -8.03 -21.72 -3.36
C LYS A 142 -7.15 -22.35 -2.28
N ARG A 143 -7.73 -22.73 -1.13
CA ARG A 143 -7.01 -23.43 -0.06
C ARG A 143 -6.53 -24.82 -0.51
N LEU A 144 -7.33 -25.54 -1.30
CA LEU A 144 -6.95 -26.82 -1.90
C LEU A 144 -5.78 -26.68 -2.86
N ALA A 145 -5.82 -25.66 -3.74
CA ALA A 145 -4.71 -25.36 -4.65
C ALA A 145 -3.42 -25.02 -3.90
N LEU A 146 -3.54 -24.19 -2.85
CA LEU A 146 -2.39 -23.87 -1.99
C LEU A 146 -1.79 -25.13 -1.36
N ALA A 147 -2.63 -26.03 -0.80
CA ALA A 147 -2.17 -27.29 -0.25
C ALA A 147 -1.38 -28.11 -1.28
N THR A 148 -1.92 -28.21 -2.50
CA THR A 148 -1.29 -28.97 -3.60
C THR A 148 0.09 -28.42 -3.97
N VAL A 149 0.20 -27.10 -4.10
CA VAL A 149 1.45 -26.44 -4.52
C VAL A 149 2.51 -26.50 -3.42
N VAL A 150 2.10 -26.39 -2.16
CA VAL A 150 3.00 -26.43 -0.98
C VAL A 150 3.55 -27.84 -0.72
N LEU A 151 2.75 -28.87 -0.95
CA LEU A 151 3.15 -30.27 -0.75
C LEU A 151 4.07 -30.79 -1.85
N LYS A 152 3.98 -30.25 -3.05
CA LYS A 152 4.81 -30.67 -4.18
C LYS A 152 6.23 -30.13 -4.01
N PRO A 153 7.28 -30.99 -3.99
CA PRO A 153 8.66 -30.53 -3.89
C PRO A 153 9.04 -29.58 -5.05
N CYS A 154 9.70 -28.47 -4.74
CA CYS A 154 10.19 -27.52 -5.74
C CYS A 154 11.38 -26.71 -5.25
N ASP A 155 12.12 -26.14 -6.21
CA ASP A 155 13.22 -25.21 -5.97
C ASP A 155 12.74 -23.75 -5.96
N VAL A 156 11.69 -23.46 -6.74
CA VAL A 156 11.07 -22.13 -6.85
C VAL A 156 9.56 -22.25 -6.63
N LEU A 157 9.06 -21.49 -5.69
CA LEU A 157 7.64 -21.39 -5.37
C LEU A 157 7.09 -20.05 -5.82
N ILE A 158 6.17 -20.06 -6.77
CA ILE A 158 5.50 -18.85 -7.29
C ILE A 158 4.07 -18.82 -6.75
N LEU A 159 3.70 -17.73 -6.08
CA LEU A 159 2.40 -17.57 -5.40
C LEU A 159 1.70 -16.28 -5.85
N ASP A 160 0.50 -16.42 -6.44
CA ASP A 160 -0.33 -15.27 -6.82
C ASP A 160 -1.48 -15.11 -5.82
N GLU A 161 -1.40 -14.10 -4.96
CA GLU A 161 -2.35 -13.78 -3.88
C GLU A 161 -2.65 -14.96 -2.94
N PRO A 162 -1.63 -15.57 -2.31
CA PRO A 162 -1.82 -16.77 -1.49
C PRO A 162 -2.55 -16.51 -0.17
N THR A 163 -2.60 -15.27 0.32
CA THR A 163 -3.24 -14.87 1.58
C THR A 163 -4.75 -14.65 1.43
N ASN A 164 -5.25 -14.45 0.20
CA ASN A 164 -6.67 -14.23 -0.05
C ASN A 164 -7.50 -15.45 0.38
N HIS A 165 -8.61 -15.21 1.08
CA HIS A 165 -9.53 -16.23 1.62
C HIS A 165 -8.94 -17.14 2.72
N LEU A 166 -7.74 -16.83 3.23
CA LEU A 166 -7.21 -17.48 4.43
C LEU A 166 -7.65 -16.68 5.67
N ASP A 167 -7.95 -17.38 6.73
CA ASP A 167 -8.11 -16.74 8.04
C ASP A 167 -6.74 -16.51 8.70
N TYR A 168 -6.78 -15.81 9.82
CA TYR A 168 -5.56 -15.42 10.54
C TYR A 168 -4.65 -16.61 10.91
N GLU A 169 -5.24 -17.71 11.40
CA GLU A 169 -4.45 -18.90 11.85
C GLU A 169 -3.75 -19.54 10.64
N MET A 170 -4.42 -19.57 9.49
CA MET A 170 -3.86 -20.09 8.23
C MET A 170 -2.76 -19.17 7.66
N VAL A 171 -2.96 -17.85 7.72
CA VAL A 171 -1.95 -16.87 7.28
C VAL A 171 -0.68 -16.99 8.13
N GLU A 172 -0.81 -17.09 9.47
CA GLU A 172 0.32 -17.26 10.37
C GLU A 172 1.09 -18.57 10.09
N TRP A 173 0.35 -19.66 9.85
CA TRP A 173 0.96 -20.92 9.46
C TRP A 173 1.71 -20.81 8.12
N LEU A 174 1.09 -20.18 7.11
CA LEU A 174 1.72 -20.00 5.79
C LEU A 174 2.98 -19.14 5.89
N GLU A 175 2.95 -18.07 6.69
CA GLU A 175 4.08 -17.21 6.97
C GLU A 175 5.26 -18.01 7.56
N ASP A 176 4.98 -18.81 8.58
CA ASP A 176 5.98 -19.68 9.20
C ASP A 176 6.53 -20.74 8.24
N TYR A 177 5.69 -21.32 7.39
CA TYR A 177 6.12 -22.27 6.36
C TYR A 177 7.06 -21.61 5.35
N LEU A 178 6.67 -20.47 4.78
CA LEU A 178 7.45 -19.75 3.77
C LEU A 178 8.77 -19.19 4.34
N ARG A 179 8.79 -18.78 5.60
CA ARG A 179 10.04 -18.39 6.27
C ARG A 179 11.05 -19.53 6.35
N ARG A 180 10.59 -20.76 6.53
CA ARG A 180 11.43 -21.96 6.65
C ARG A 180 11.74 -22.61 5.29
N PHE A 181 11.01 -22.24 4.26
CA PHE A 181 11.22 -22.77 2.91
C PHE A 181 12.62 -22.44 2.41
N ARG A 182 13.33 -23.47 1.92
CA ARG A 182 14.74 -23.38 1.51
C ARG A 182 14.95 -23.04 0.04
N GLY A 183 13.89 -23.02 -0.76
CA GLY A 183 13.94 -22.59 -2.16
C GLY A 183 13.75 -21.09 -2.33
N ALA A 184 13.75 -20.62 -3.57
CA ALA A 184 13.36 -19.26 -3.88
C ALA A 184 11.84 -19.12 -3.89
N ILE A 185 11.36 -17.94 -3.49
CA ILE A 185 9.93 -17.61 -3.49
C ILE A 185 9.74 -16.33 -4.31
N ILE A 186 8.72 -16.34 -5.17
CA ILE A 186 8.23 -15.16 -5.85
C ILE A 186 6.75 -15.07 -5.53
N MET A 187 6.32 -13.96 -4.93
CA MET A 187 4.92 -13.83 -4.55
C MET A 187 4.34 -12.46 -4.89
N ILE A 188 3.06 -12.46 -5.24
CA ILE A 188 2.22 -11.27 -5.25
C ILE A 188 1.30 -11.38 -4.04
N THR A 189 1.27 -10.36 -3.21
CA THR A 189 0.27 -10.22 -2.16
C THR A 189 0.06 -8.75 -1.81
N HIS A 190 -1.13 -8.42 -1.36
CA HIS A 190 -1.48 -7.09 -0.87
C HIS A 190 -1.38 -7.00 0.66
N ASP A 191 -1.12 -8.11 1.35
CA ASP A 191 -0.85 -8.16 2.78
C ASP A 191 0.57 -7.62 3.06
N ARG A 192 0.61 -6.37 3.53
CA ARG A 192 1.87 -5.64 3.82
C ARG A 192 2.67 -6.26 4.94
N TYR A 193 1.99 -6.78 5.96
CA TYR A 193 2.65 -7.44 7.08
C TYR A 193 3.32 -8.75 6.64
N PHE A 194 2.62 -9.51 5.77
CA PHE A 194 3.14 -10.73 5.19
C PHE A 194 4.37 -10.46 4.30
N LEU A 195 4.33 -9.39 3.47
CA LEU A 195 5.49 -8.95 2.69
C LEU A 195 6.68 -8.57 3.57
N ASP A 196 6.43 -7.85 4.67
CA ASP A 196 7.48 -7.40 5.57
C ASP A 196 8.15 -8.54 6.32
N SER A 197 7.38 -9.57 6.68
CA SER A 197 7.82 -10.71 7.47
C SER A 197 8.52 -11.80 6.68
N VAL A 198 8.14 -12.01 5.41
CA VAL A 198 8.61 -13.12 4.56
C VAL A 198 9.64 -12.65 3.54
N CYS A 199 9.43 -11.50 2.88
CA CYS A 199 10.25 -11.05 1.78
C CYS A 199 11.56 -10.40 2.24
N ASN A 200 12.64 -10.67 1.51
CA ASN A 200 13.94 -10.02 1.68
C ASN A 200 14.30 -9.11 0.49
N ARG A 201 13.46 -9.10 -0.54
CA ARG A 201 13.56 -8.24 -1.71
C ARG A 201 12.18 -7.91 -2.26
N ILE A 202 11.99 -6.68 -2.67
CA ILE A 202 10.77 -6.20 -3.31
C ILE A 202 11.06 -5.83 -4.76
N VAL A 203 10.18 -6.26 -5.67
CA VAL A 203 10.20 -5.87 -7.08
C VAL A 203 8.92 -5.10 -7.37
N GLU A 204 9.06 -3.81 -7.61
CA GLU A 204 7.95 -2.94 -7.98
C GLU A 204 7.74 -2.95 -9.49
N VAL A 205 6.51 -3.15 -9.94
CA VAL A 205 6.08 -3.00 -11.33
C VAL A 205 5.37 -1.66 -11.47
N ASP A 206 6.05 -0.68 -12.05
CA ASP A 206 5.53 0.66 -12.27
C ASP A 206 5.73 1.10 -13.73
N LYS A 207 4.66 1.61 -14.36
CA LYS A 207 4.67 2.16 -15.73
C LYS A 207 5.35 1.27 -16.78
N GLY A 208 5.20 -0.05 -16.61
CA GLY A 208 5.74 -1.07 -17.51
C GLY A 208 7.21 -1.38 -17.30
N GLN A 209 7.84 -0.88 -16.26
CA GLN A 209 9.21 -1.20 -15.85
C GLN A 209 9.23 -1.90 -14.50
N THR A 210 10.36 -2.51 -14.16
CA THR A 210 10.58 -3.18 -12.89
C THR A 210 11.70 -2.50 -12.11
N TYR A 211 11.45 -2.20 -10.84
CA TYR A 211 12.42 -1.63 -9.91
C TYR A 211 12.65 -2.60 -8.77
N SER A 212 13.91 -2.94 -8.51
CA SER A 212 14.29 -3.89 -7.47
C SER A 212 14.86 -3.18 -6.24
N TYR A 213 14.39 -3.59 -5.06
CA TYR A 213 14.83 -3.07 -3.77
C TYR A 213 15.23 -4.25 -2.87
N ASP A 214 16.50 -4.32 -2.48
CA ASP A 214 17.04 -5.38 -1.63
C ASP A 214 16.69 -5.13 -0.15
N THR A 215 15.39 -5.14 0.14
CA THR A 215 14.84 -4.86 1.47
C THR A 215 13.45 -5.47 1.64
N ASN A 216 12.92 -5.46 2.86
CA ASN A 216 11.53 -5.79 3.17
C ASN A 216 10.57 -4.64 2.77
N TYR A 217 9.27 -4.80 3.06
CA TYR A 217 8.26 -3.83 2.66
C TYR A 217 8.45 -2.44 3.32
N SER A 218 8.81 -2.41 4.60
CA SER A 218 9.05 -1.15 5.33
C SER A 218 10.20 -0.35 4.73
N GLY A 219 11.34 -0.98 4.46
CA GLY A 219 12.48 -0.34 3.81
C GLY A 219 12.21 0.03 2.35
N PHE A 220 11.34 -0.72 1.64
CA PHE A 220 10.90 -0.36 0.29
C PHE A 220 10.19 1.00 0.28
N LEU A 221 9.30 1.28 1.25
CA LEU A 221 8.59 2.56 1.30
C LEU A 221 9.54 3.76 1.40
N GLU A 222 10.60 3.64 2.21
CA GLU A 222 11.63 4.68 2.33
C GLU A 222 12.40 4.89 1.02
N LEU A 223 12.84 3.79 0.41
CA LEU A 223 13.60 3.84 -0.84
C LEU A 223 12.75 4.32 -2.02
N LYS A 224 11.45 3.94 -2.08
CA LYS A 224 10.50 4.44 -3.08
C LYS A 224 10.33 5.95 -2.94
N ALA A 225 10.12 6.45 -1.72
CA ALA A 225 9.97 7.88 -1.46
C ALA A 225 11.22 8.67 -1.90
N ALA A 226 12.42 8.17 -1.58
CA ALA A 226 13.68 8.79 -2.00
C ALA A 226 13.85 8.79 -3.53
N ARG A 227 13.47 7.69 -4.23
CA ARG A 227 13.49 7.62 -5.69
C ARG A 227 12.55 8.67 -6.30
N GLU A 228 11.29 8.72 -5.86
CA GLU A 228 10.30 9.67 -6.34
C GLU A 228 10.74 11.12 -6.13
N GLU A 229 11.34 11.42 -4.99
CA GLU A 229 11.86 12.76 -4.70
C GLU A 229 13.00 13.13 -5.64
N SER A 230 13.94 12.20 -5.89
CA SER A 230 15.03 12.38 -6.85
C SER A 230 14.52 12.59 -8.28
N GLU A 231 13.51 11.81 -8.71
CA GLU A 231 12.88 11.95 -10.01
C GLU A 231 12.19 13.32 -10.15
N ARG A 232 11.48 13.78 -9.11
CA ARG A 232 10.83 15.11 -9.08
C ARG A 232 11.86 16.24 -9.12
N ALA A 233 12.97 16.12 -8.40
CA ALA A 233 14.06 17.09 -8.44
C ALA A 233 14.70 17.17 -9.84
N SER A 234 14.94 16.02 -10.47
CA SER A 234 15.48 15.93 -11.82
C SER A 234 14.51 16.55 -12.84
N GLU A 235 13.20 16.33 -12.69
CA GLU A 235 12.19 16.92 -13.57
C GLU A 235 12.08 18.44 -13.39
N ARG A 236 12.12 18.95 -12.16
CA ARG A 236 12.17 20.40 -11.91
C ARG A 236 13.40 21.03 -12.57
N LYS A 237 14.56 20.37 -12.46
CA LYS A 237 15.80 20.81 -13.11
C LYS A 237 15.64 20.80 -14.64
N ARG A 238 15.06 19.75 -15.23
CA ARG A 238 14.77 19.64 -16.66
C ARG A 238 13.84 20.76 -17.13
N GLN A 239 12.75 21.02 -16.41
CA GLN A 239 11.80 22.09 -16.74
C GLN A 239 12.42 23.48 -16.64
N SER A 240 13.30 23.70 -15.66
CA SER A 240 14.05 24.96 -15.54
C SER A 240 14.97 25.19 -16.75
N ILE A 241 15.68 24.13 -17.18
CA ILE A 241 16.53 24.20 -18.39
C ILE A 241 15.67 24.47 -19.63
N LEU A 242 14.55 23.76 -19.79
CA LEU A 242 13.63 23.98 -20.92
C LEU A 242 13.10 25.41 -20.97
N ARG A 243 12.72 26.01 -19.82
CA ARG A 243 12.30 27.41 -19.78
C ARG A 243 13.41 28.35 -20.25
N LYS A 244 14.64 28.17 -19.75
CA LYS A 244 15.79 28.97 -20.17
C LYS A 244 16.06 28.83 -21.68
N GLU A 245 15.96 27.62 -22.23
CA GLU A 245 16.15 27.39 -23.68
C GLU A 245 15.00 27.98 -24.52
N ILE A 246 13.74 27.94 -24.04
CA ILE A 246 12.60 28.60 -24.69
C ILE A 246 12.76 30.10 -24.70
N GLU A 247 13.15 30.73 -23.58
CA GLU A 247 13.40 32.17 -23.50
C GLU A 247 14.52 32.58 -24.41
N TRP A 248 15.59 31.78 -24.50
CA TRP A 248 16.68 32.02 -25.41
C TRP A 248 16.23 31.96 -26.88
N MET A 249 15.40 31.04 -27.26
CA MET A 249 14.80 30.94 -28.60
C MET A 249 13.86 32.11 -28.90
N GLN A 250 13.04 32.57 -27.93
CA GLN A 250 12.10 33.69 -28.10
C GLN A 250 12.79 35.03 -28.22
N ARG A 251 13.94 35.23 -27.56
CA ARG A 251 14.74 36.46 -27.67
C ARG A 251 15.38 36.64 -29.04
N GLY A 252 15.16 35.73 -29.97
CA GLY A 252 15.50 35.82 -31.38
C GLY A 252 17.02 35.79 -31.61
N ALA A 253 17.52 34.70 -32.11
CA ALA A 253 18.87 34.57 -32.58
C ALA A 253 19.12 35.53 -33.74
N ARG A 254 19.55 36.75 -33.43
CA ARG A 254 20.08 37.67 -34.43
C ARG A 254 21.50 37.22 -34.78
N ALA A 255 21.67 36.12 -35.48
CA ALA A 255 22.89 35.86 -36.27
C ALA A 255 22.78 34.53 -37.05
N ARG A 256 22.92 34.59 -38.33
CA ARG A 256 23.10 33.46 -39.24
C ARG A 256 24.50 32.86 -39.00
N SER A 257 24.59 31.80 -38.21
CA SER A 257 25.81 30.99 -38.20
C SER A 257 25.53 29.52 -37.83
N THR A 258 26.32 28.64 -38.40
CA THR A 258 26.25 27.16 -38.32
C THR A 258 26.38 26.59 -36.90
N LYS A 259 26.67 27.39 -35.89
CA LYS A 259 26.76 26.99 -34.46
C LYS A 259 25.43 26.82 -33.74
N GLN A 260 24.30 27.09 -34.40
CA GLN A 260 22.96 27.06 -33.77
C GLN A 260 22.26 25.70 -33.80
N LYS A 261 22.81 24.69 -34.47
CA LYS A 261 22.18 23.34 -34.53
C LYS A 261 22.25 22.56 -33.20
N ALA A 262 23.32 22.71 -32.45
CA ALA A 262 23.53 21.97 -31.22
C ALA A 262 22.54 22.34 -30.08
N PRO A 263 22.25 23.63 -29.79
CA PRO A 263 21.21 24.01 -28.82
C PRO A 263 19.81 23.57 -29.23
N ILE A 264 19.43 23.66 -30.52
CA ILE A 264 18.12 23.22 -31.02
C ILE A 264 17.97 21.71 -30.86
N GLN A 265 18.97 20.93 -31.24
CA GLN A 265 18.98 19.47 -31.06
C GLN A 265 18.91 19.08 -29.56
N ARG A 266 19.59 19.83 -28.68
CA ARG A 266 19.50 19.59 -27.22
C ARG A 266 18.12 19.93 -26.67
N TYR A 267 17.50 21.01 -27.11
CA TYR A 267 16.13 21.37 -26.77
C TYR A 267 15.12 20.29 -27.24
N GLU A 268 15.22 19.86 -28.50
CA GLU A 268 14.38 18.80 -29.05
C GLU A 268 14.53 17.50 -28.28
N ALA A 269 15.76 17.10 -27.95
CA ALA A 269 16.04 15.91 -27.15
C ALA A 269 15.49 16.02 -25.71
N LEU A 270 15.55 17.19 -25.08
CA LEU A 270 15.00 17.44 -23.76
C LEU A 270 13.47 17.57 -23.76
N ARG A 271 12.87 18.13 -24.84
CA ARG A 271 11.43 18.24 -25.01
C ARG A 271 10.80 16.88 -25.22
N ASP A 272 11.43 16.04 -26.05
CA ASP A 272 10.91 14.74 -26.44
C ASP A 272 11.10 13.67 -25.34
N GLN A 273 11.90 13.95 -24.31
CA GLN A 273 11.92 13.15 -23.08
C GLN A 273 10.59 13.35 -22.35
N LYS A 274 9.81 12.28 -22.24
CA LYS A 274 8.61 12.25 -21.39
C LYS A 274 9.06 12.39 -19.94
N GLY A 275 8.63 13.46 -19.27
CA GLY A 275 8.83 13.61 -17.83
C GLY A 275 8.10 12.52 -17.04
N PRO A 276 8.50 12.24 -15.79
CA PRO A 276 7.74 11.38 -14.90
C PRO A 276 6.32 11.94 -14.78
N GLN A 277 5.33 11.09 -14.99
CA GLN A 277 3.95 11.46 -14.68
C GLN A 277 3.87 11.58 -13.16
N THR A 278 3.82 12.79 -12.66
CA THR A 278 3.59 13.07 -11.25
C THR A 278 2.14 12.75 -10.93
N ASP A 279 1.92 11.65 -10.26
CA ASP A 279 0.66 11.40 -9.57
C ASP A 279 0.60 12.41 -8.42
N GLY A 280 -0.22 13.45 -8.58
CA GLY A 280 -0.38 14.49 -7.57
C GLY A 280 -0.90 13.85 -6.29
N LYS A 281 -0.11 13.86 -5.21
CA LYS A 281 -0.63 13.58 -3.87
C LYS A 281 -1.64 14.67 -3.55
N VAL A 282 -2.89 14.36 -3.68
CA VAL A 282 -3.98 15.25 -3.26
C VAL A 282 -4.52 14.67 -1.97
N GLU A 283 -4.35 15.40 -0.89
CA GLU A 283 -4.97 15.07 0.40
C GLU A 283 -6.48 14.96 0.21
N LEU A 284 -7.03 13.80 0.56
CA LEU A 284 -8.45 13.53 0.55
C LEU A 284 -9.04 14.01 1.87
N SER A 285 -9.54 15.25 1.91
CA SER A 285 -10.38 15.65 3.01
C SER A 285 -11.75 14.99 2.83
N SER A 286 -12.13 14.14 3.78
CA SER A 286 -13.40 13.43 3.77
C SER A 286 -14.54 14.33 4.20
N VAL A 287 -15.72 14.14 3.61
CA VAL A 287 -16.95 14.77 4.09
C VAL A 287 -17.98 13.70 4.41
N SER A 288 -18.29 13.60 5.69
CA SER A 288 -19.46 12.88 6.13
C SER A 288 -20.69 13.80 6.17
N SER A 289 -21.86 13.27 5.84
CA SER A 289 -23.13 13.98 6.07
C SER A 289 -23.37 14.13 7.58
N ARG A 290 -24.06 15.21 7.97
CA ARG A 290 -24.33 15.52 9.39
C ARG A 290 -25.10 14.38 10.07
N MET A 291 -24.52 13.80 11.11
CA MET A 291 -25.12 12.74 11.93
C MET A 291 -25.99 13.34 13.04
N GLY A 292 -27.19 12.82 13.24
CA GLY A 292 -28.10 13.17 14.33
C GLY A 292 -27.66 12.62 15.68
N ARG A 293 -28.60 12.65 16.67
CA ARG A 293 -28.34 12.07 18.00
C ARG A 293 -28.45 10.56 18.02
N THR A 294 -29.49 10.01 17.36
CA THR A 294 -29.67 8.56 17.22
C THR A 294 -28.77 8.07 16.09
N THR A 295 -27.97 7.08 16.39
CA THR A 295 -27.02 6.44 15.45
C THR A 295 -27.57 5.10 14.98
N ILE A 296 -26.86 4.01 15.22
CA ILE A 296 -27.32 2.63 15.01
C ILE A 296 -27.28 1.94 16.37
N GLU A 297 -28.39 1.36 16.77
CA GLU A 297 -28.52 0.65 18.03
C GLU A 297 -28.97 -0.79 17.75
N LEU A 298 -28.25 -1.75 18.31
CA LEU A 298 -28.54 -3.16 18.21
C LEU A 298 -28.97 -3.68 19.57
N HIS A 299 -30.14 -4.29 19.65
CA HIS A 299 -30.71 -4.84 20.88
C HIS A 299 -30.93 -6.33 20.76
N ASP A 300 -30.17 -7.12 21.52
CA ASP A 300 -30.28 -8.59 21.66
C ASP A 300 -30.33 -9.35 20.33
N ILE A 301 -29.52 -8.90 19.37
CA ILE A 301 -29.47 -9.46 18.01
C ILE A 301 -28.96 -10.90 18.05
N SER A 302 -29.77 -11.83 17.48
CA SER A 302 -29.36 -13.20 17.27
C SER A 302 -29.67 -13.64 15.84
N LYS A 303 -28.77 -14.45 15.27
CA LYS A 303 -28.90 -15.01 13.91
C LYS A 303 -28.22 -16.36 13.82
N ALA A 304 -28.94 -17.33 13.25
CA ALA A 304 -28.44 -18.68 12.99
C ALA A 304 -28.82 -19.14 11.58
N TYR A 305 -28.01 -20.00 11.00
CA TYR A 305 -28.29 -20.71 9.75
C TYR A 305 -28.19 -22.23 10.01
N GLY A 306 -29.34 -22.91 10.09
CA GLY A 306 -29.38 -24.30 10.50
C GLY A 306 -28.76 -24.49 11.89
N ASP A 307 -27.75 -25.33 11.99
CA ASP A 307 -27.06 -25.61 13.26
C ASP A 307 -25.95 -24.58 13.61
N ILE A 308 -25.66 -23.65 12.71
CA ILE A 308 -24.58 -22.68 12.88
C ILE A 308 -25.13 -21.38 13.47
N VAL A 309 -24.79 -21.11 14.74
CA VAL A 309 -25.11 -19.84 15.40
C VAL A 309 -24.06 -18.81 15.05
N CYS A 310 -24.44 -17.80 14.24
CA CYS A 310 -23.56 -16.72 13.79
C CYS A 310 -23.41 -15.62 14.83
N VAL A 311 -24.52 -15.18 15.42
CA VAL A 311 -24.59 -14.12 16.42
C VAL A 311 -25.60 -14.53 17.48
N LYS A 312 -25.27 -14.29 18.76
CA LYS A 312 -26.14 -14.60 19.89
C LYS A 312 -26.18 -13.43 20.87
N ASP A 313 -27.39 -12.93 21.14
CA ASP A 313 -27.70 -11.91 22.16
C ASP A 313 -26.75 -10.70 22.12
N PHE A 314 -26.42 -10.21 20.90
CA PHE A 314 -25.49 -9.11 20.71
C PHE A 314 -26.20 -7.77 20.83
N THR A 315 -25.78 -6.97 21.82
CA THR A 315 -26.29 -5.62 22.08
C THR A 315 -25.14 -4.61 21.99
N TYR A 316 -25.29 -3.58 21.14
CA TYR A 316 -24.31 -2.53 21.01
C TYR A 316 -24.93 -1.24 20.45
N ILE A 317 -24.47 -0.09 20.97
CA ILE A 317 -24.86 1.25 20.49
C ILE A 317 -23.63 1.88 19.84
N PHE A 318 -23.71 2.12 18.53
CA PHE A 318 -22.62 2.78 17.81
C PHE A 318 -22.56 4.25 18.15
N LEU A 319 -21.41 4.72 18.57
CA LEU A 319 -21.16 6.13 18.87
C LEU A 319 -20.61 6.86 17.65
N LYS A 320 -20.84 8.17 17.60
CA LYS A 320 -20.22 9.01 16.55
C LYS A 320 -18.70 8.85 16.56
N ASN A 321 -18.11 8.68 15.39
CA ASN A 321 -16.67 8.45 15.16
C ASN A 321 -16.15 7.12 15.72
N ASP A 322 -17.04 6.15 15.97
CA ASP A 322 -16.60 4.78 16.28
C ASP A 322 -15.87 4.17 15.09
N ARG A 323 -14.76 3.49 15.40
CA ARG A 323 -13.93 2.78 14.44
C ARG A 323 -13.74 1.35 14.91
N ILE A 324 -14.46 0.44 14.28
CA ILE A 324 -14.66 -0.92 14.76
C ILE A 324 -14.11 -1.91 13.73
N GLY A 325 -13.23 -2.80 14.18
CA GLY A 325 -12.76 -3.94 13.41
C GLY A 325 -13.42 -5.23 13.87
N PHE A 326 -13.94 -6.06 12.95
CA PHE A 326 -14.44 -7.39 13.24
C PHE A 326 -13.38 -8.43 12.87
N VAL A 327 -13.04 -9.31 13.81
CA VAL A 327 -12.02 -10.35 13.67
C VAL A 327 -12.60 -11.70 14.07
N GLY A 328 -12.22 -12.78 13.38
CA GLY A 328 -12.65 -14.15 13.67
C GLY A 328 -12.46 -15.06 12.47
N LYS A 329 -12.69 -16.35 12.67
CA LYS A 329 -12.58 -17.39 11.62
C LYS A 329 -13.53 -17.12 10.45
N ASN A 330 -13.22 -17.70 9.30
CA ASN A 330 -14.12 -17.65 8.16
C ASN A 330 -15.42 -18.40 8.48
N GLY A 331 -16.56 -17.84 8.05
CA GLY A 331 -17.87 -18.42 8.31
C GLY A 331 -18.44 -18.21 9.73
N CYS A 332 -17.73 -17.49 10.64
CA CYS A 332 -18.22 -17.25 12.00
C CYS A 332 -19.35 -16.21 12.12
N GLY A 333 -19.76 -15.57 11.02
CA GLY A 333 -20.90 -14.62 11.02
C GLY A 333 -20.52 -13.15 10.89
N LYS A 334 -19.26 -12.78 10.61
CA LYS A 334 -18.80 -11.37 10.44
C LYS A 334 -19.62 -10.62 9.41
N SER A 335 -19.65 -11.10 8.16
CA SER A 335 -20.42 -10.48 7.07
C SER A 335 -21.93 -10.53 7.31
N THR A 336 -22.42 -11.55 8.03
CA THR A 336 -23.83 -11.63 8.42
C THR A 336 -24.21 -10.48 9.35
N LEU A 337 -23.42 -10.22 10.39
CA LEU A 337 -23.68 -9.09 11.30
C LEU A 337 -23.59 -7.76 10.56
N MET A 338 -22.63 -7.57 9.66
CA MET A 338 -22.53 -6.34 8.84
C MET A 338 -23.74 -6.16 7.94
N LYS A 339 -24.25 -7.22 7.33
CA LYS A 339 -25.48 -7.18 6.51
C LYS A 339 -26.73 -6.89 7.35
N ILE A 340 -26.79 -7.36 8.61
CA ILE A 340 -27.86 -7.02 9.56
C ILE A 340 -27.78 -5.51 9.91
N ILE A 341 -26.60 -4.99 10.23
CA ILE A 341 -26.37 -3.56 10.51
C ILE A 341 -26.75 -2.71 9.31
N ALA A 342 -26.45 -3.18 8.09
CA ALA A 342 -26.79 -2.49 6.84
C ALA A 342 -28.28 -2.58 6.47
N GLY A 343 -29.07 -3.42 7.16
CA GLY A 343 -30.48 -3.64 6.87
C GLY A 343 -30.75 -4.56 5.67
N PHE A 344 -29.76 -5.32 5.21
CA PHE A 344 -29.92 -6.27 4.09
C PHE A 344 -30.47 -7.63 4.55
N ILE A 345 -30.29 -7.99 5.83
CA ILE A 345 -30.75 -9.25 6.42
C ILE A 345 -31.44 -8.90 7.74
N GLU A 346 -32.62 -9.48 7.95
CA GLU A 346 -33.31 -9.38 9.24
C GLU A 346 -32.72 -10.37 10.25
N PRO A 347 -32.55 -9.96 11.52
CA PRO A 347 -32.15 -10.89 12.59
C PRO A 347 -33.28 -11.88 12.88
N ASP A 348 -32.97 -13.03 13.47
CA ASP A 348 -33.95 -14.00 13.89
C ASP A 348 -34.63 -13.56 15.21
N SER A 349 -33.91 -12.84 16.06
CA SER A 349 -34.45 -12.18 17.25
C SER A 349 -33.67 -10.89 17.54
N GLY A 350 -34.26 -9.98 18.28
CA GLY A 350 -33.74 -8.66 18.59
C GLY A 350 -34.22 -7.60 17.62
N GLU A 351 -33.76 -6.37 17.81
CA GLU A 351 -34.18 -5.19 17.04
C GLU A 351 -32.99 -4.34 16.63
N VAL A 352 -33.02 -3.82 15.39
CA VAL A 352 -32.06 -2.86 14.85
C VAL A 352 -32.74 -1.52 14.69
N GLU A 353 -32.29 -0.53 15.46
CA GLU A 353 -32.77 0.83 15.34
C GLU A 353 -31.76 1.69 14.57
N ILE A 354 -32.17 2.23 13.42
CA ILE A 354 -31.33 3.09 12.56
C ILE A 354 -31.87 4.50 12.58
N GLY A 355 -31.05 5.46 13.00
CA GLY A 355 -31.41 6.87 13.05
C GLY A 355 -31.76 7.45 11.67
N GLN A 356 -32.78 8.32 11.59
CA GLN A 356 -33.30 8.88 10.33
C GLN A 356 -32.25 9.62 9.48
N THR A 357 -31.19 10.13 10.10
CA THR A 357 -30.09 10.85 9.41
C THR A 357 -28.95 9.96 8.99
N ILE A 358 -29.03 8.67 9.28
CA ILE A 358 -27.98 7.71 8.96
C ILE A 358 -28.02 7.37 7.47
N LYS A 359 -26.86 7.49 6.84
CA LYS A 359 -26.62 7.13 5.46
C LYS A 359 -25.49 6.11 5.41
N ILE A 360 -25.85 4.86 5.19
CA ILE A 360 -24.90 3.75 5.19
C ILE A 360 -24.29 3.60 3.80
N GLY A 361 -22.97 3.59 3.74
CA GLY A 361 -22.21 3.15 2.58
C GLY A 361 -21.67 1.75 2.84
N TYR A 362 -22.14 0.77 2.06
CA TYR A 362 -21.71 -0.62 2.20
C TYR A 362 -20.79 -1.02 1.05
N PHE A 363 -19.59 -1.43 1.38
CA PHE A 363 -18.64 -2.01 0.43
C PHE A 363 -18.57 -3.52 0.67
N GLY A 364 -19.25 -4.28 -0.18
CA GLY A 364 -19.37 -5.73 -0.07
C GLY A 364 -18.34 -6.50 -0.89
N GLN A 365 -18.36 -7.81 -0.80
CA GLN A 365 -17.44 -8.70 -1.52
C GLN A 365 -17.78 -8.83 -3.02
N GLU A 366 -19.04 -8.82 -3.38
CA GLU A 366 -19.50 -8.94 -4.76
C GLU A 366 -19.70 -7.58 -5.39
N VAL A 367 -19.28 -7.45 -6.63
CA VAL A 367 -19.40 -6.21 -7.43
C VAL A 367 -20.15 -6.54 -8.70
N ASP A 368 -21.40 -6.11 -8.77
CA ASP A 368 -22.22 -6.22 -9.99
C ASP A 368 -22.28 -4.82 -10.66
N ILE A 369 -21.64 -4.70 -11.79
CA ILE A 369 -21.62 -3.47 -12.59
C ILE A 369 -21.91 -3.82 -14.04
N GLU A 370 -22.83 -3.10 -14.66
CA GLU A 370 -23.13 -3.24 -16.09
C GLU A 370 -21.87 -3.02 -16.94
N PRO A 371 -21.45 -4.00 -17.77
CA PRO A 371 -20.19 -3.93 -18.49
C PRO A 371 -20.10 -2.80 -19.50
N GLU A 372 -21.23 -2.38 -20.04
CA GLU A 372 -21.32 -1.37 -21.10
C GLU A 372 -21.29 0.07 -20.57
N LEU A 373 -21.55 0.26 -19.28
CA LEU A 373 -21.54 1.57 -18.64
C LEU A 373 -20.12 2.17 -18.67
N ARG A 374 -20.01 3.49 -18.89
CA ARG A 374 -18.72 4.16 -18.81
C ARG A 374 -18.31 4.34 -17.36
N VAL A 375 -17.01 4.29 -17.09
CA VAL A 375 -16.42 4.47 -15.75
C VAL A 375 -16.92 5.76 -15.08
N ILE A 376 -16.91 6.87 -15.82
CA ILE A 376 -17.35 8.17 -15.28
C ILE A 376 -18.86 8.22 -15.00
N ASP A 377 -19.66 7.59 -15.85
CA ASP A 377 -21.12 7.60 -15.70
C ASP A 377 -21.53 6.79 -14.47
N TYR A 378 -20.89 5.64 -14.23
CA TYR A 378 -21.10 4.81 -13.05
C TYR A 378 -20.84 5.57 -11.72
N VAL A 379 -19.84 6.45 -11.69
CA VAL A 379 -19.56 7.27 -10.50
C VAL A 379 -20.52 8.45 -10.40
N LYS A 380 -20.88 9.08 -11.52
CA LYS A 380 -21.84 10.19 -11.56
C LYS A 380 -23.25 9.80 -11.10
N GLU A 381 -23.66 8.55 -11.28
CA GLU A 381 -24.93 8.03 -10.72
C GLU A 381 -25.01 8.18 -9.19
N ALA A 382 -23.88 8.07 -8.48
CA ALA A 382 -23.86 8.30 -7.04
C ALA A 382 -23.81 9.80 -6.70
N ALA A 383 -22.93 10.56 -7.35
CA ALA A 383 -22.85 12.01 -7.24
C ALA A 383 -21.98 12.61 -8.34
N GLU A 384 -22.40 13.74 -8.91
CA GLU A 384 -21.59 14.48 -9.90
C GLU A 384 -20.48 15.29 -9.21
N PHE A 385 -20.76 15.80 -8.01
CA PHE A 385 -19.83 16.56 -7.17
C PHE A 385 -19.90 16.08 -5.73
N VAL A 386 -18.77 16.01 -5.07
CA VAL A 386 -18.66 15.75 -3.63
C VAL A 386 -18.07 16.98 -2.95
N ARG A 387 -18.65 17.37 -1.82
CA ARG A 387 -18.12 18.45 -1.01
C ARG A 387 -16.98 17.90 -0.16
N THR A 388 -15.79 18.43 -0.32
CA THR A 388 -14.60 18.13 0.50
C THR A 388 -14.25 19.37 1.34
N ALA A 389 -13.35 19.26 2.31
CA ALA A 389 -12.89 20.41 3.09
C ALA A 389 -12.27 21.49 2.19
N ASP A 390 -11.67 21.10 1.06
CA ASP A 390 -11.06 21.98 0.06
C ASP A 390 -12.07 22.57 -0.94
N GLY A 391 -13.36 22.20 -0.86
CA GLY A 391 -14.41 22.68 -1.74
C GLY A 391 -15.17 21.58 -2.47
N LEU A 392 -15.82 21.92 -3.60
CA LEU A 392 -16.54 20.98 -4.45
C LEU A 392 -15.57 20.29 -5.42
N VAL A 393 -15.49 18.96 -5.34
CA VAL A 393 -14.66 18.12 -6.21
C VAL A 393 -15.56 17.34 -7.16
N SER A 394 -15.25 17.37 -8.45
CA SER A 394 -16.00 16.64 -9.48
C SER A 394 -15.71 15.14 -9.48
N ALA A 395 -16.63 14.34 -10.02
CA ALA A 395 -16.46 12.91 -10.21
C ALA A 395 -15.18 12.57 -11.02
N SER A 396 -14.86 13.38 -12.05
CA SER A 396 -13.63 13.20 -12.83
C SER A 396 -12.37 13.39 -12.00
N ALA A 397 -12.31 14.45 -11.18
CA ALA A 397 -11.17 14.69 -10.30
C ALA A 397 -11.03 13.60 -9.21
N MET A 398 -12.16 13.06 -8.72
CA MET A 398 -12.13 11.93 -7.78
C MET A 398 -11.66 10.64 -8.45
N LEU A 399 -12.04 10.40 -9.70
CA LEU A 399 -11.53 9.28 -10.49
C LEU A 399 -10.00 9.37 -10.68
N GLU A 400 -9.46 10.55 -10.97
CA GLU A 400 -8.01 10.76 -11.07
C GLU A 400 -7.29 10.45 -9.75
N ARG A 401 -7.86 10.89 -8.62
CA ARG A 401 -7.36 10.57 -7.27
C ARG A 401 -7.34 9.07 -6.98
N PHE A 402 -8.31 8.33 -7.54
CA PHE A 402 -8.40 6.88 -7.47
C PHE A 402 -7.69 6.18 -8.63
N LEU A 403 -6.68 6.83 -9.22
CA LEU A 403 -5.80 6.27 -10.25
C LEU A 403 -6.54 5.83 -11.53
N PHE A 404 -7.62 6.54 -11.91
CA PHE A 404 -8.27 6.41 -13.21
C PHE A 404 -7.90 7.61 -14.09
N PRO A 405 -6.94 7.47 -15.00
CA PRO A 405 -6.53 8.57 -15.87
C PRO A 405 -7.68 9.00 -16.81
N PRO A 406 -7.69 10.24 -17.31
CA PRO A 406 -8.77 10.77 -18.15
C PRO A 406 -9.16 9.88 -19.34
N GLU A 407 -8.18 9.22 -19.95
CA GLU A 407 -8.40 8.31 -21.08
C GLU A 407 -9.25 7.08 -20.69
N GLN A 408 -9.09 6.59 -19.46
CA GLN A 408 -9.80 5.43 -18.94
C GLN A 408 -11.20 5.77 -18.43
N GLN A 409 -11.46 7.01 -18.01
CA GLN A 409 -12.74 7.45 -17.45
C GLN A 409 -13.91 7.30 -18.44
N TYR A 410 -13.65 7.41 -19.74
CA TYR A 410 -14.67 7.28 -20.79
C TYR A 410 -14.74 5.87 -21.38
N SER A 411 -13.94 4.93 -20.90
CA SER A 411 -13.98 3.54 -21.36
C SER A 411 -15.13 2.76 -20.69
N PRO A 412 -15.66 1.70 -21.35
CA PRO A 412 -16.62 0.80 -20.72
C PRO A 412 -16.01 0.06 -19.52
N VAL A 413 -16.80 -0.12 -18.45
CA VAL A 413 -16.39 -0.84 -17.24
C VAL A 413 -15.99 -2.31 -17.54
N GLY A 414 -16.59 -2.91 -18.57
CA GLY A 414 -16.24 -4.26 -19.01
C GLY A 414 -14.77 -4.47 -19.35
N LYS A 415 -14.05 -3.40 -19.76
CA LYS A 415 -12.61 -3.45 -20.09
C LYS A 415 -11.69 -3.35 -18.87
N LEU A 416 -12.23 -3.06 -17.70
CA LEU A 416 -11.47 -2.96 -16.46
C LEU A 416 -11.13 -4.36 -15.92
N SER A 417 -9.95 -4.48 -15.32
CA SER A 417 -9.56 -5.66 -14.52
C SER A 417 -10.43 -5.78 -13.26
N GLY A 418 -10.42 -6.96 -12.63
CA GLY A 418 -11.17 -7.19 -11.39
C GLY A 418 -10.83 -6.19 -10.29
N GLY A 419 -9.54 -5.93 -10.04
CA GLY A 419 -9.10 -4.95 -9.05
C GLY A 419 -9.46 -3.50 -9.42
N GLU A 420 -9.43 -3.13 -10.72
CA GLU A 420 -9.91 -1.82 -11.16
C GLU A 420 -11.42 -1.66 -10.94
N LYS A 421 -12.22 -2.71 -11.18
CA LYS A 421 -13.67 -2.71 -10.87
C LYS A 421 -13.93 -2.55 -9.38
N ARG A 422 -13.17 -3.25 -8.54
CA ARG A 422 -13.25 -3.12 -7.07
C ARG A 422 -12.94 -1.70 -6.62
N ARG A 423 -11.89 -1.11 -7.14
CA ARG A 423 -11.50 0.28 -6.86
C ARG A 423 -12.56 1.28 -7.31
N LEU A 424 -13.15 1.07 -8.48
CA LEU A 424 -14.25 1.88 -8.99
C LEU A 424 -15.50 1.79 -8.09
N TYR A 425 -15.85 0.60 -7.64
CA TYR A 425 -16.94 0.38 -6.71
C TYR A 425 -16.72 1.06 -5.37
N LEU A 426 -15.50 0.96 -4.80
CA LEU A 426 -15.14 1.69 -3.59
C LEU A 426 -15.34 3.19 -3.78
N LEU A 427 -14.83 3.75 -4.86
CA LEU A 427 -15.01 5.17 -5.17
C LEU A 427 -16.50 5.57 -5.21
N ARG A 428 -17.36 4.78 -5.87
CA ARG A 428 -18.80 5.05 -5.90
C ARG A 428 -19.42 5.09 -4.50
N VAL A 429 -19.04 4.16 -3.62
CA VAL A 429 -19.50 4.15 -2.22
C VAL A 429 -19.08 5.42 -1.50
N LEU A 430 -17.83 5.85 -1.65
CA LEU A 430 -17.31 7.07 -1.02
C LEU A 430 -17.96 8.35 -1.59
N MET A 431 -18.21 8.38 -2.90
CA MET A 431 -18.91 9.49 -3.57
C MET A 431 -20.34 9.70 -3.07
N SER A 432 -20.99 8.67 -2.55
CA SER A 432 -22.32 8.80 -1.95
C SER A 432 -22.32 9.61 -0.64
N ALA A 433 -21.14 10.03 -0.13
CA ALA A 433 -20.95 10.77 1.12
C ALA A 433 -21.70 10.14 2.31
N PRO A 434 -21.45 8.86 2.65
CA PRO A 434 -22.09 8.21 3.79
C PRO A 434 -21.62 8.83 5.11
N ASN A 435 -22.36 8.61 6.20
CA ASN A 435 -21.92 8.93 7.56
C ASN A 435 -21.67 7.65 8.41
N VAL A 436 -22.05 6.50 7.87
CA VAL A 436 -21.65 5.18 8.36
C VAL A 436 -21.06 4.41 7.19
N LEU A 437 -19.83 3.97 7.32
CA LEU A 437 -19.12 3.21 6.30
C LEU A 437 -18.89 1.79 6.78
N ILE A 438 -19.42 0.83 6.05
CA ILE A 438 -19.26 -0.61 6.32
C ILE A 438 -18.38 -1.20 5.22
N LEU A 439 -17.21 -1.74 5.60
CA LEU A 439 -16.20 -2.27 4.69
C LEU A 439 -16.01 -3.78 4.94
N ASP A 440 -16.53 -4.61 4.04
CA ASP A 440 -16.41 -6.08 4.11
C ASP A 440 -15.23 -6.55 3.26
N GLU A 441 -14.11 -6.87 3.90
CA GLU A 441 -12.84 -7.27 3.29
C GLU A 441 -12.34 -6.28 2.22
N PRO A 442 -12.17 -4.99 2.56
CA PRO A 442 -11.75 -4.00 1.57
C PRO A 442 -10.31 -4.23 1.08
N THR A 443 -9.51 -4.96 1.84
CA THR A 443 -8.10 -5.23 1.53
C THR A 443 -7.94 -6.33 0.49
N ASN A 444 -8.97 -7.18 0.28
CA ASN A 444 -8.96 -8.16 -0.79
C ASN A 444 -9.12 -7.46 -2.14
N ASP A 445 -8.31 -7.82 -3.12
CA ASP A 445 -8.34 -7.31 -4.49
C ASP A 445 -8.03 -5.80 -4.68
N LEU A 446 -7.77 -5.04 -3.62
CA LEU A 446 -7.24 -3.67 -3.72
C LEU A 446 -5.71 -3.68 -3.65
N ASP A 447 -5.06 -2.92 -4.52
CA ASP A 447 -3.61 -2.76 -4.46
C ASP A 447 -3.17 -1.86 -3.28
N VAL A 448 -1.91 -1.95 -2.93
CA VAL A 448 -1.32 -1.22 -1.79
C VAL A 448 -1.49 0.30 -1.92
N GLU A 449 -1.43 0.86 -3.14
CA GLU A 449 -1.62 2.29 -3.36
C GLU A 449 -3.07 2.71 -3.16
N THR A 450 -4.02 1.92 -3.65
CA THR A 450 -5.46 2.15 -3.39
C THR A 450 -5.80 2.02 -1.90
N LEU A 451 -5.17 1.05 -1.21
CA LEU A 451 -5.32 0.91 0.25
C LEU A 451 -4.79 2.14 0.99
N ALA A 452 -3.65 2.69 0.57
CA ALA A 452 -3.13 3.92 1.16
C ALA A 452 -4.09 5.11 0.96
N ILE A 453 -4.68 5.25 -0.24
CA ILE A 453 -5.70 6.27 -0.52
C ILE A 453 -6.94 6.08 0.38
N LEU A 454 -7.40 4.84 0.56
CA LEU A 454 -8.53 4.55 1.45
C LEU A 454 -8.20 4.87 2.90
N GLU A 455 -7.01 4.51 3.38
CA GLU A 455 -6.55 4.80 4.73
C GLU A 455 -6.49 6.30 5.00
N ASP A 456 -5.90 7.08 4.08
CA ASP A 456 -5.82 8.53 4.18
C ASP A 456 -7.22 9.17 4.18
N TYR A 457 -8.16 8.64 3.37
CA TYR A 457 -9.55 9.05 3.42
C TYR A 457 -10.20 8.76 4.77
N LEU A 458 -9.97 7.54 5.32
CA LEU A 458 -10.54 7.12 6.59
C LEU A 458 -9.94 7.90 7.78
N ASP A 459 -8.68 8.31 7.73
CA ASP A 459 -8.06 9.12 8.78
C ASP A 459 -8.78 10.46 8.98
N GLY A 460 -9.21 11.10 7.89
CA GLY A 460 -10.00 12.33 7.91
C GLY A 460 -11.50 12.13 8.02
N TYR A 461 -12.03 10.91 8.13
CA TYR A 461 -13.46 10.64 8.07
C TYR A 461 -14.15 10.82 9.42
N ASP A 462 -15.14 11.74 9.48
CA ASP A 462 -15.92 12.09 10.68
C ASP A 462 -17.20 11.24 10.86
N GLY A 463 -17.17 9.97 10.50
CA GLY A 463 -18.29 9.06 10.59
C GLY A 463 -17.96 7.78 11.36
N ILE A 464 -18.94 6.87 11.42
CA ILE A 464 -18.76 5.52 11.96
C ILE A 464 -18.11 4.67 10.88
N VAL A 465 -17.06 3.93 11.23
CA VAL A 465 -16.41 2.95 10.36
C VAL A 465 -16.51 1.57 11.00
N ILE A 466 -17.09 0.63 10.26
CA ILE A 466 -17.16 -0.79 10.64
C ILE A 466 -16.46 -1.57 9.54
N THR A 467 -15.42 -2.32 9.89
CA THR A 467 -14.64 -3.05 8.90
C THR A 467 -14.36 -4.49 9.32
N VAL A 468 -14.38 -5.39 8.35
CA VAL A 468 -13.78 -6.71 8.42
C VAL A 468 -12.53 -6.67 7.54
N SER A 469 -11.39 -7.07 8.05
CA SER A 469 -10.18 -7.23 7.26
C SER A 469 -9.26 -8.29 7.86
N HIS A 470 -8.51 -8.96 7.02
CA HIS A 470 -7.41 -9.83 7.41
C HIS A 470 -6.05 -9.09 7.40
N ASP A 471 -6.00 -7.86 6.87
CA ASP A 471 -4.80 -7.00 6.91
C ASP A 471 -4.63 -6.38 8.31
N ARG A 472 -3.59 -6.81 9.01
CA ARG A 472 -3.24 -6.33 10.36
C ARG A 472 -2.88 -4.86 10.37
N TYR A 473 -2.16 -4.39 9.35
CA TYR A 473 -1.76 -2.99 9.20
C TYR A 473 -2.99 -2.07 9.08
N PHE A 474 -3.94 -2.49 8.25
CA PHE A 474 -5.18 -1.75 8.06
C PHE A 474 -5.99 -1.67 9.36
N LEU A 475 -6.15 -2.81 10.06
CA LEU A 475 -6.88 -2.84 11.33
C LEU A 475 -6.20 -2.02 12.43
N ASP A 476 -4.87 -2.07 12.56
CA ASP A 476 -4.14 -1.28 13.56
C ASP A 476 -4.22 0.23 13.29
N ARG A 477 -4.25 0.64 12.02
CA ARG A 477 -4.38 2.05 11.66
C ARG A 477 -5.80 2.57 11.86
N ILE A 478 -6.81 1.81 11.45
CA ILE A 478 -8.18 2.30 11.37
C ILE A 478 -9.01 1.98 12.63
N ALA A 479 -8.90 0.76 13.18
CA ALA A 479 -9.75 0.32 14.26
C ALA A 479 -9.26 0.84 15.63
N LYS A 480 -10.18 1.38 16.42
CA LYS A 480 -9.95 1.75 17.83
C LYS A 480 -10.56 0.72 18.78
N ARG A 481 -11.37 -0.18 18.24
CA ARG A 481 -12.06 -1.26 18.95
C ARG A 481 -12.13 -2.49 18.08
N ILE A 482 -11.86 -3.65 18.65
CA ILE A 482 -11.96 -4.94 17.97
C ILE A 482 -13.09 -5.76 18.59
N PHE A 483 -13.99 -6.27 17.76
CA PHE A 483 -14.97 -7.29 18.13
C PHE A 483 -14.50 -8.65 17.62
N ALA A 484 -14.13 -9.52 18.53
CA ALA A 484 -13.64 -10.86 18.22
C ALA A 484 -14.78 -11.87 18.29
N PHE A 485 -15.00 -12.60 17.18
CA PHE A 485 -15.95 -13.70 17.10
C PHE A 485 -15.28 -14.99 17.62
N GLU A 486 -15.61 -15.39 18.86
CA GLU A 486 -14.99 -16.54 19.55
C GLU A 486 -15.67 -17.88 19.25
N GLY A 487 -16.66 -17.90 18.35
CA GLY A 487 -17.45 -19.07 18.00
C GLY A 487 -18.77 -19.18 18.79
N ALA A 488 -19.66 -20.05 18.34
CA ALA A 488 -21.00 -20.25 18.91
C ALA A 488 -21.83 -18.95 19.09
N GLY A 489 -21.59 -17.96 18.19
CA GLY A 489 -22.27 -16.68 18.21
C GLY A 489 -21.78 -15.68 19.27
N LYS A 490 -20.75 -16.04 20.05
CA LYS A 490 -20.21 -15.16 21.09
C LYS A 490 -19.27 -14.11 20.48
N ILE A 491 -19.52 -12.84 20.77
CA ILE A 491 -18.71 -11.70 20.33
C ILE A 491 -18.13 -11.00 21.57
N VAL A 492 -16.81 -10.82 21.60
CA VAL A 492 -16.09 -10.17 22.71
C VAL A 492 -15.44 -8.89 22.22
N GLN A 493 -15.62 -7.81 22.97
CA GLN A 493 -15.07 -6.51 22.69
C GLN A 493 -13.68 -6.33 23.32
N TYR A 494 -12.74 -5.81 22.54
CA TYR A 494 -11.40 -5.42 22.97
C TYR A 494 -11.14 -3.96 22.61
N GLU A 495 -10.61 -3.18 23.54
CA GLU A 495 -10.19 -1.81 23.29
C GLU A 495 -8.77 -1.78 22.71
N GLY A 496 -8.58 -1.00 21.66
CA GLY A 496 -7.34 -0.85 20.90
C GLY A 496 -7.42 -1.43 19.49
N GLY A 497 -6.28 -1.44 18.80
CA GLY A 497 -6.12 -2.01 17.47
C GLY A 497 -5.97 -3.53 17.48
N TYR A 498 -5.57 -4.07 16.33
CA TYR A 498 -5.37 -5.52 16.17
C TYR A 498 -4.21 -6.04 17.04
N THR A 499 -3.11 -5.30 17.13
CA THR A 499 -1.95 -5.65 17.97
C THR A 499 -2.33 -5.71 19.46
N ASP A 500 -3.16 -4.77 19.92
CA ASP A 500 -3.69 -4.78 21.30
C ASP A 500 -4.57 -6.00 21.57
N TYR A 501 -5.43 -6.36 20.62
CA TYR A 501 -6.25 -7.57 20.68
C TYR A 501 -5.39 -8.82 20.82
N MET A 502 -4.34 -8.96 19.98
CA MET A 502 -3.45 -10.13 20.01
C MET A 502 -2.73 -10.29 21.36
N ASN A 503 -2.34 -9.18 21.98
CA ASN A 503 -1.70 -9.18 23.30
C ASN A 503 -2.66 -9.55 24.45
N LYS A 504 -3.97 -9.24 24.29
CA LYS A 504 -5.00 -9.47 25.30
C LYS A 504 -5.76 -10.79 25.12
N ARG A 505 -5.69 -11.38 23.93
CA ARG A 505 -6.37 -12.63 23.59
C ARG A 505 -5.90 -13.77 24.51
N PRO A 506 -6.82 -14.60 25.10
CA PRO A 506 -6.44 -15.81 25.80
C PRO A 506 -5.70 -16.74 24.85
N GLN A 507 -4.44 -17.04 25.13
CA GLN A 507 -3.70 -18.02 24.32
C GLN A 507 -4.36 -19.38 24.48
N PRO A 508 -4.65 -20.10 23.36
CA PRO A 508 -5.07 -21.49 23.46
C PRO A 508 -3.97 -22.25 24.19
N ALA A 509 -4.33 -22.98 25.24
CA ALA A 509 -3.41 -23.76 26.06
C ALA A 509 -2.63 -24.73 25.15
N SER A 510 -1.48 -24.33 24.66
CA SER A 510 -0.51 -25.21 24.03
C SER A 510 0.00 -26.15 25.12
N GLY A 511 -0.30 -27.45 24.99
CA GLY A 511 0.15 -28.49 25.89
C GLY A 511 1.67 -28.49 26.02
N LYS A 512 2.17 -27.73 27.01
CA LYS A 512 3.49 -27.94 27.58
C LYS A 512 3.29 -28.72 28.86
N THR A 513 3.68 -29.98 28.83
CA THR A 513 3.95 -30.80 30.00
C THR A 513 4.83 -30.00 30.96
N VAL A 514 4.22 -29.59 32.05
CA VAL A 514 4.92 -28.97 33.17
C VAL A 514 5.72 -30.06 33.90
N SER A 515 7.01 -30.02 33.80
CA SER A 515 7.86 -30.69 34.80
C SER A 515 7.98 -29.75 35.98
N GLU A 516 7.33 -30.13 37.07
CA GLU A 516 7.47 -29.54 38.39
C GLU A 516 8.93 -29.64 38.83
N ASN A 517 9.50 -28.52 39.20
CA ASN A 517 10.49 -28.52 40.28
C ASN A 517 10.32 -27.24 41.12
N ALA A 518 9.81 -27.49 42.29
CA ALA A 518 9.66 -26.54 43.36
C ALA A 518 11.02 -26.15 43.95
N SER A 519 11.23 -24.87 44.24
CA SER A 519 11.92 -24.47 45.45
C SER A 519 11.56 -23.03 45.83
N SER A 520 10.99 -22.96 46.98
CA SER A 520 10.61 -21.86 47.83
C SER A 520 11.77 -20.97 48.28
N THR A 521 11.46 -19.71 48.46
CA THR A 521 11.82 -18.77 49.57
C THR A 521 11.56 -17.37 49.04
N GLY A 522 10.82 -16.48 49.64
CA GLY A 522 10.51 -16.18 51.00
C GLY A 522 10.75 -14.68 51.27
N ALA A 523 9.63 -13.96 51.56
CA ALA A 523 9.53 -12.77 52.41
C ALA A 523 10.36 -11.50 52.02
N SER A 524 9.91 -10.33 52.06
CA SER A 524 9.02 -9.46 52.84
C SER A 524 9.44 -8.00 52.56
N ALA A 525 8.48 -7.15 52.24
CA ALA A 525 7.92 -6.07 53.02
C ALA A 525 8.78 -4.83 53.36
N SER A 526 8.07 -3.70 53.26
CA SER A 526 8.30 -2.37 53.86
C SER A 526 9.22 -1.44 53.01
N GLY A 527 8.91 -0.22 52.72
CA GLY A 527 8.02 0.76 53.30
C GLY A 527 8.72 2.11 53.27
N ALA A 528 7.91 3.15 53.13
CA ALA A 528 8.19 4.52 53.58
C ALA A 528 9.01 5.48 52.68
N GLN A 529 8.32 6.44 52.04
CA GLN A 529 8.25 7.86 52.44
C GLN A 529 9.56 8.65 52.49
N GLY A 530 9.54 9.80 51.82
CA GLY A 530 10.40 10.94 52.13
C GLY A 530 10.59 11.91 50.98
N ASN A 531 9.70 12.81 50.85
CA ASN A 531 9.76 14.28 50.84
C ASN A 531 11.10 14.97 50.52
N THR A 532 10.94 15.99 49.74
CA THR A 532 11.33 17.43 49.80
C THR A 532 12.24 17.86 48.67
N ALA A 533 11.68 18.75 47.91
CA ALA A 533 11.83 20.20 47.87
C ALA A 533 12.89 20.75 46.90
N SER A 534 12.34 21.61 46.07
CA SER A 534 12.81 22.94 45.62
C SER A 534 14.04 23.01 44.72
N ASP A 535 13.93 23.63 43.61
CA ASP A 535 13.98 25.06 43.27
C ASP A 535 13.96 25.16 41.74
N GLY A 536 13.13 25.88 41.04
CA GLY A 536 13.04 27.33 40.98
C GLY A 536 14.00 27.88 39.93
N THR A 537 13.50 28.10 38.70
CA THR A 537 13.90 29.12 37.72
C THR A 537 13.24 28.78 36.39
N ASP A 538 12.63 29.59 35.65
CA ASP A 538 12.19 30.99 35.76
C ASP A 538 11.26 31.27 34.56
N SER A 539 10.15 31.81 34.88
CA SER A 539 9.17 32.38 34.00
C SER A 539 9.74 33.60 33.29
N LYS A 540 10.09 33.49 32.00
CA LYS A 540 10.32 34.67 31.13
C LYS A 540 9.74 34.64 29.74
N GLU A 541 9.08 33.57 29.29
CA GLU A 541 8.48 33.53 27.93
C GLU A 541 6.96 33.76 27.86
N ALA A 542 6.27 33.88 28.99
CA ALA A 542 4.81 34.07 29.01
C ALA A 542 4.35 35.53 29.07
N ARG A 543 5.22 36.52 28.91
CA ARG A 543 4.85 37.95 29.00
C ARG A 543 4.98 38.75 27.70
N LYS A 544 5.17 38.11 26.53
CA LYS A 544 5.26 38.79 25.23
C LYS A 544 4.11 38.55 24.27
N LYS A 545 3.04 37.90 24.68
CA LYS A 545 1.85 37.62 23.85
C LYS A 545 0.56 38.34 24.25
N LYS A 546 0.62 39.39 25.10
CA LYS A 546 -0.60 40.09 25.57
C LYS A 546 -0.55 41.62 25.45
N SER A 547 0.18 42.17 24.47
CA SER A 547 0.11 43.63 24.23
C SER A 547 0.21 43.96 22.72
N MET A 548 -0.63 43.34 21.88
CA MET A 548 -0.69 43.70 20.47
C MET A 548 -2.10 43.51 19.88
N GLU A 549 -3.11 43.87 20.65
CA GLU A 549 -4.44 44.16 20.14
C GLU A 549 -4.80 45.56 20.66
N THR A 550 -4.57 46.53 19.84
CA THR A 550 -5.19 47.85 19.69
C THR A 550 -4.17 48.78 19.06
N TRP A 551 -4.33 49.08 17.80
CA TRP A 551 -4.25 50.39 17.12
C TRP A 551 -4.16 50.13 15.61
N GLY A 552 -5.24 50.37 14.91
CA GLY A 552 -5.27 50.43 13.46
C GLY A 552 -4.46 51.61 12.94
N HIS A 553 -3.44 51.30 12.19
CA HIS A 553 -2.85 52.14 11.14
C HIS A 553 -2.25 51.17 10.11
N GLU A 554 -2.77 51.22 8.90
CA GLU A 554 -2.18 50.57 7.73
C GLU A 554 -0.71 50.95 7.59
N LYS A 555 0.17 50.03 7.98
CA LYS A 555 1.61 50.20 7.70
C LYS A 555 1.78 49.93 6.21
N LYS A 556 2.11 50.99 5.44
CA LYS A 556 2.60 50.86 4.08
C LYS A 556 3.77 49.86 4.09
N LEU A 557 3.60 48.73 3.42
CA LEU A 557 4.68 47.78 3.20
C LEU A 557 5.82 48.50 2.48
N LYS A 558 7.00 48.51 3.08
CA LYS A 558 8.23 48.99 2.49
C LYS A 558 9.34 48.04 2.92
N PHE A 559 10.34 47.87 2.04
CA PHE A 559 11.56 47.17 2.41
C PHE A 559 12.20 47.81 3.64
N THR A 560 12.71 47.01 4.56
CA THR A 560 13.65 47.47 5.55
C THR A 560 15.00 47.76 4.86
N TYR A 561 15.79 48.64 5.39
CA TYR A 561 17.12 49.00 4.82
C TYR A 561 18.02 47.75 4.63
N LYS A 562 17.86 46.75 5.48
CA LYS A 562 18.60 45.48 5.42
C LYS A 562 18.12 44.61 4.26
N GLU A 563 16.80 44.50 4.07
CA GLU A 563 16.19 43.76 2.98
C GLU A 563 16.46 44.40 1.61
N GLN A 564 16.47 45.69 1.54
CA GLN A 564 16.79 46.40 0.29
C GLN A 564 18.24 46.19 -0.15
N LYS A 565 19.19 46.23 0.78
CA LYS A 565 20.60 45.96 0.51
C LYS A 565 20.84 44.49 0.16
N GLU A 566 20.10 43.59 0.80
CA GLU A 566 20.15 42.16 0.53
C GLU A 566 19.55 41.83 -0.85
N TYR A 567 18.46 42.49 -1.25
CA TYR A 567 17.84 42.35 -2.56
C TYR A 567 18.77 42.80 -3.71
N GLU A 568 19.58 43.86 -3.50
CA GLU A 568 20.55 44.37 -4.49
C GLU A 568 21.77 43.44 -4.67
N THR A 569 22.11 42.60 -3.66
CA THR A 569 23.34 41.79 -3.69
C THR A 569 23.06 40.28 -3.88
N ILE A 570 21.85 39.81 -3.63
CA ILE A 570 21.53 38.38 -3.56
C ILE A 570 21.68 37.67 -4.92
N GLU A 571 21.35 38.33 -6.03
CA GLU A 571 21.54 37.79 -7.37
C GLU A 571 23.02 37.56 -7.70
N ALA A 572 23.88 38.53 -7.33
CA ALA A 572 25.32 38.41 -7.53
C ALA A 572 25.96 37.32 -6.64
N ASP A 573 25.39 37.09 -5.47
CA ASP A 573 25.83 36.02 -4.57
C ASP A 573 25.41 34.65 -5.09
N ILE A 574 24.19 34.52 -5.62
CA ILE A 574 23.70 33.30 -6.27
C ILE A 574 24.58 32.96 -7.48
N GLU A 575 24.88 33.93 -8.34
CA GLU A 575 25.72 33.73 -9.52
C GLU A 575 27.15 33.28 -9.15
N LYS A 576 27.72 33.78 -8.05
CA LYS A 576 29.03 33.32 -7.55
C LYS A 576 28.99 31.86 -7.06
N LEU A 577 27.94 31.47 -6.36
CA LEU A 577 27.78 30.10 -5.87
C LEU A 577 27.57 29.12 -7.05
N GLU A 578 26.78 29.51 -8.05
CA GLU A 578 26.57 28.70 -9.26
C GLU A 578 27.89 28.54 -10.06
N ASN A 579 28.66 29.59 -10.23
CA ASN A 579 29.95 29.53 -10.91
C ASN A 579 30.94 28.62 -10.15
N ARG A 580 30.98 28.71 -8.82
CA ARG A 580 31.86 27.84 -8.01
C ARG A 580 31.43 26.37 -8.07
N LEU A 581 30.13 26.06 -8.07
CA LEU A 581 29.63 24.73 -8.28
C LEU A 581 30.03 24.16 -9.64
N SER A 582 29.98 24.95 -10.69
CA SER A 582 30.44 24.57 -12.03
C SER A 582 31.95 24.28 -12.08
N GLU A 583 32.77 25.08 -11.37
CA GLU A 583 34.19 24.84 -11.25
C GLU A 583 34.50 23.52 -10.52
N ILE A 584 33.77 23.22 -9.43
CA ILE A 584 33.90 21.98 -8.68
C ILE A 584 33.54 20.80 -9.55
N ASP A 585 32.47 20.86 -10.35
CA ASP A 585 32.08 19.78 -11.27
C ASP A 585 33.20 19.51 -12.30
N ASP A 586 33.86 20.56 -12.84
CA ASP A 586 34.99 20.44 -13.74
C ASP A 586 36.23 19.85 -13.03
N GLU A 587 36.47 20.22 -11.77
CA GLU A 587 37.54 19.66 -10.94
C GLU A 587 37.31 18.21 -10.57
N MET A 588 36.06 17.78 -10.30
CA MET A 588 35.68 16.39 -10.06
C MET A 588 35.95 15.50 -11.28
N VAL A 589 35.62 15.99 -12.48
CA VAL A 589 35.93 15.30 -13.73
C VAL A 589 37.46 15.13 -13.94
N LYS A 590 38.24 16.17 -13.64
CA LYS A 590 39.71 16.11 -13.77
C LYS A 590 40.38 15.22 -12.73
N ASN A 591 39.79 15.04 -11.57
CA ASN A 591 40.33 14.22 -10.47
C ASN A 591 39.59 12.90 -10.26
N ALA A 592 38.90 12.37 -11.25
CA ALA A 592 38.07 11.17 -11.18
C ALA A 592 38.79 9.89 -10.69
N THR A 593 40.14 9.88 -10.73
CA THR A 593 40.98 8.75 -10.26
C THR A 593 41.50 8.93 -8.83
N ASN A 594 41.31 10.10 -8.20
CA ASN A 594 41.84 10.38 -6.87
C ASN A 594 40.71 10.44 -5.82
N PHE A 595 40.47 9.31 -5.17
CA PHE A 595 39.35 9.10 -4.23
C PHE A 595 39.35 10.08 -3.02
N GLY A 596 40.53 10.50 -2.53
CA GLY A 596 40.64 11.45 -1.42
C GLY A 596 40.17 12.84 -1.81
N LYS A 597 40.63 13.34 -2.97
CA LYS A 597 40.20 14.66 -3.49
C LYS A 597 38.74 14.66 -3.94
N LEU A 598 38.26 13.55 -4.48
CA LEU A 598 36.85 13.43 -4.88
C LEU A 598 35.90 13.57 -3.67
N ASN A 599 36.27 13.01 -2.54
CA ASN A 599 35.47 13.06 -1.30
C ASN A 599 35.47 14.47 -0.68
N GLU A 600 36.59 15.20 -0.77
CA GLU A 600 36.67 16.61 -0.35
C GLU A 600 35.81 17.51 -1.23
N LEU A 601 35.91 17.37 -2.56
CA LEU A 601 35.12 18.14 -3.53
C LEU A 601 33.62 17.83 -3.43
N THR A 602 33.23 16.58 -3.15
CA THR A 602 31.82 16.22 -2.92
C THR A 602 31.27 16.94 -1.69
N LYS A 603 32.05 17.00 -0.62
CA LYS A 603 31.63 17.66 0.62
C LYS A 603 31.52 19.18 0.45
N GLU A 604 32.49 19.79 -0.28
CA GLU A 604 32.43 21.22 -0.63
C GLU A 604 31.24 21.53 -1.54
N LYS A 605 30.89 20.62 -2.46
CA LYS A 605 29.72 20.72 -3.32
C LYS A 605 28.41 20.69 -2.52
N GLU A 606 28.24 19.75 -1.60
CA GLU A 606 27.07 19.64 -0.72
C GLU A 606 26.87 20.89 0.14
N ASP A 607 27.96 21.43 0.72
CA ASP A 607 27.90 22.66 1.52
C ASP A 607 27.50 23.88 0.67
N LEU A 608 28.00 24.00 -0.56
CA LEU A 608 27.67 25.10 -1.48
C LEU A 608 26.24 24.95 -2.05
N GLU A 609 25.78 23.74 -2.34
CA GLU A 609 24.38 23.49 -2.74
C GLU A 609 23.41 23.89 -1.62
N GLY A 610 23.76 23.60 -0.35
CA GLY A 610 22.99 24.06 0.81
C GLY A 610 22.91 25.59 0.92
N GLN A 611 24.02 26.29 0.74
CA GLN A 611 24.07 27.76 0.74
C GLN A 611 23.30 28.37 -0.43
N LEU A 612 23.37 27.75 -1.61
CA LEU A 612 22.64 28.20 -2.79
C LEU A 612 21.13 28.08 -2.56
N MET A 613 20.67 26.99 -1.96
CA MET A 613 19.26 26.77 -1.65
C MET A 613 18.73 27.81 -0.67
N GLU A 614 19.47 28.09 0.41
CA GLU A 614 19.10 29.10 1.42
C GLU A 614 19.01 30.51 0.78
N LYS A 615 19.97 30.84 -0.10
CA LYS A 615 19.97 32.13 -0.82
C LYS A 615 18.84 32.22 -1.84
N MET A 616 18.48 31.15 -2.52
CA MET A 616 17.35 31.10 -3.47
C MET A 616 15.99 31.28 -2.77
N GLU A 617 15.76 30.59 -1.64
CA GLU A 617 14.54 30.79 -0.83
C GLU A 617 14.43 32.24 -0.33
N ARG A 618 15.56 32.80 0.07
CA ARG A 618 15.59 34.20 0.53
C ARG A 618 15.32 35.18 -0.60
N TRP A 619 15.84 34.94 -1.80
CA TRP A 619 15.58 35.73 -2.99
C TRP A 619 14.10 35.68 -3.41
N GLU A 620 13.47 34.50 -3.40
CA GLU A 620 12.04 34.34 -3.70
C GLU A 620 11.18 35.15 -2.73
N TYR A 621 11.49 35.11 -1.44
CA TYR A 621 10.81 35.93 -0.42
C TYR A 621 10.93 37.42 -0.70
N LEU A 622 12.12 37.90 -1.05
CA LEU A 622 12.39 39.32 -1.32
C LEU A 622 11.71 39.79 -2.62
N GLU A 623 11.62 38.93 -3.62
CA GLU A 623 10.93 39.21 -4.88
C GLU A 623 9.41 39.27 -4.71
N ASP A 624 8.82 38.34 -3.95
CA ASP A 624 7.40 38.37 -3.58
C ASP A 624 7.04 39.63 -2.78
N LEU A 625 7.94 40.07 -1.90
CA LEU A 625 7.80 41.32 -1.15
C LEU A 625 7.90 42.53 -2.08
N ALA A 626 8.82 42.54 -3.06
CA ALA A 626 8.97 43.58 -4.07
C ALA A 626 7.72 43.71 -4.95
N GLN A 627 7.14 42.59 -5.39
CA GLN A 627 5.90 42.58 -6.18
C GLN A 627 4.72 43.12 -5.38
N LYS A 628 4.60 42.74 -4.09
CA LYS A 628 3.55 43.28 -3.20
C LYS A 628 3.68 44.78 -2.99
N ILE A 629 4.88 45.29 -2.86
CA ILE A 629 5.16 46.75 -2.75
C ILE A 629 4.83 47.47 -4.07
N ALA A 630 5.18 46.87 -5.21
CA ALA A 630 4.91 47.45 -6.53
C ALA A 630 3.40 47.53 -6.80
N ASN A 631 2.63 46.46 -6.44
CA ASN A 631 1.17 46.42 -6.59
C ASN A 631 0.45 47.43 -5.70
N LEU A 632 1.02 47.77 -4.53
CA LEU A 632 0.47 48.78 -3.62
C LEU A 632 0.83 50.23 -4.04
N THR A 633 1.79 50.41 -4.95
CA THR A 633 2.16 51.76 -5.49
C THR A 633 1.42 52.07 -6.79
N THR A 634 0.81 51.08 -7.44
CA THR A 634 0.06 51.23 -8.70
C THR A 634 -1.48 51.30 -8.50
N SER A 635 -1.96 51.06 -7.29
CA SER A 635 -3.35 51.32 -6.86
C SER A 635 -3.43 52.60 -6.03
#